data_a01b02fc59f7bc3e8ab4d4ceafc23d01
#
_entry.id   a01b02fc59f7bc3e8ab4d4ceafc23d01
#
_cell.length_a   1.000
_cell.length_b   1.000
_cell.length_c   1.000
_cell.angle_alpha   90.00
_cell.angle_beta   90.00
_cell.angle_gamma   90.00
#
_symmetry.space_group_name_H-M   'P 1'
#
loop_
_entity.id
_entity.type
_entity.pdbx_description
1 polymer ?
#
loop_
_entity_poly.entity_id
_entity_poly.type
_entity_poly.pdbx_seq_one_letter_code
_entity_poly.pdbx_strand_id
1 'polypeptide(L)'
;TAGALAKDFFTAFTKAPEAKDANAKPKELSSLEQSIVDSIDDKTRYAGFEVTVRLIASSNIQQNAQGIINNIVSSFSLFDAPGKNGFKYTPAKSIEDLVSNYILRFFSYHKKRNILNSVELATLFHFPDQRSTPTSQLERQESKQVDGPRNMPDDGLLLGYNVFRGVKKPVRLALQDRQRHMYAVGQTGTGKSTFLENLALQDMISGGGFAFVDPHGDTAEKLLSMVPKERTEDVIYFCPSDMDYPMGMNLFEFHNEDEKDFLIQEVLNMLYKLYDPQHQGIMGPRYESLFRNAALTIMADPNGGTFIDVPKLFRDPNYAKQKLQYVKDPNVREFWEKEMPQSQRSNEFGDVVSWFVSKFGAFLSNEMMRNIIGQTKSAFDLRDIMDNKKILLVNLSKGRTGELNSKLLGMMFVMKFQAAAMSRSNVPEKERVDFALYVDEFQNFSTDSFATILSEARKFHLNLIVANQFTTQLTEEIRDAVFGNIGTVVSFRIGQNDVDSLSRYFQPHFDGDDLLRIPNANTVVRTLVHGVPTQPFSMATLPPLGNPNSELADALKQLSAAKYGRPRAVVEKEIFSRLETKATPPPMTNPFAANNGGDPSGAFGVPQAPPQRPAPPTPASFLDEWVAKQKTSPVNSAPASMPVSMSTPITQGASQSPVAGVAPDNSFASSPGQAASGNMPVPPVAVNEVAPPTAGNISSAQIDQTEIEGVAAELKKDLGRANNASEQQPSSDEITIDGDGIIHLS
;
A
#
# COMPACT_ATOMS: atom_id res chain seq x y z
N THR A 1 -3.05 -72.17 5.57
CA THR A 1 -2.48 -72.80 4.36
C THR A 1 -1.32 -71.97 3.77
N ALA A 2 -1.38 -70.67 3.73
CA ALA A 2 -0.26 -69.83 3.26
C ALA A 2 0.98 -69.91 4.18
N GLY A 3 0.78 -70.12 5.48
CA GLY A 3 1.88 -70.28 6.46
C GLY A 3 2.63 -71.61 6.34
N ALA A 4 2.02 -72.63 5.79
CA ALA A 4 2.69 -73.93 5.53
C ALA A 4 3.59 -73.84 4.29
N LEU A 5 3.11 -73.22 3.21
CA LEU A 5 3.89 -72.98 1.98
C LEU A 5 5.12 -72.10 2.21
N ALA A 6 4.98 -71.00 3.03
CA ALA A 6 6.13 -70.19 3.39
C ALA A 6 7.15 -70.93 4.24
N LYS A 7 6.74 -71.89 5.09
CA LYS A 7 7.63 -72.69 5.89
C LYS A 7 8.39 -73.73 5.04
N ASP A 8 7.74 -74.32 4.07
CA ASP A 8 8.37 -75.24 3.13
C ASP A 8 9.34 -74.55 2.17
N PHE A 9 9.03 -73.29 1.77
CA PHE A 9 9.93 -72.48 0.97
C PHE A 9 11.21 -72.08 1.74
N PHE A 10 11.08 -71.63 3.00
CA PHE A 10 12.22 -71.28 3.84
C PHE A 10 13.08 -72.50 4.22
N THR A 11 12.50 -73.70 4.36
CA THR A 11 13.25 -74.97 4.59
C THR A 11 13.99 -75.42 3.34
N ALA A 12 13.48 -75.10 2.13
CA ALA A 12 14.19 -75.36 0.89
C ALA A 12 15.46 -74.54 0.69
N PHE A 13 15.51 -73.31 1.24
CA PHE A 13 16.71 -72.41 1.20
C PHE A 13 17.75 -72.72 2.26
N THR A 14 17.40 -73.44 3.36
CA THR A 14 18.30 -73.69 4.48
C THR A 14 18.91 -75.07 4.51
N LYS A 15 18.47 -75.98 3.63
CA LYS A 15 19.15 -77.29 3.47
C LYS A 15 20.14 -77.21 2.33
N ALA A 16 21.39 -77.51 2.62
CA ALA A 16 22.41 -77.73 1.60
C ALA A 16 21.90 -78.79 0.57
N PRO A 17 22.15 -78.55 -0.72
CA PRO A 17 21.63 -79.44 -1.76
C PRO A 17 22.31 -80.79 -1.61
N GLU A 18 21.54 -81.80 -1.17
CA GLU A 18 21.90 -83.21 -1.47
C GLU A 18 21.82 -83.37 -2.99
N ALA A 19 22.94 -83.82 -3.56
CA ALA A 19 23.03 -84.08 -4.99
C ALA A 19 21.97 -85.15 -5.37
N LYS A 20 20.89 -84.68 -6.02
CA LYS A 20 19.91 -85.49 -6.71
C LYS A 20 19.81 -85.04 -8.17
N ASP A 21 20.12 -86.07 -8.96
CA ASP A 21 19.84 -86.28 -10.39
C ASP A 21 19.77 -85.05 -11.31
N ALA A 22 20.76 -84.93 -12.15
CA ALA A 22 20.92 -83.90 -13.20
C ALA A 22 19.88 -83.97 -14.30
N ASN A 23 18.73 -84.62 -14.13
CA ASN A 23 17.71 -84.77 -15.20
C ASN A 23 16.27 -84.46 -14.77
N ALA A 24 16.06 -83.77 -13.65
CA ALA A 24 14.71 -83.31 -13.32
C ALA A 24 14.39 -82.03 -14.09
N LYS A 25 13.40 -82.08 -14.98
CA LYS A 25 12.81 -80.89 -15.62
C LYS A 25 12.44 -79.88 -14.56
N PRO A 26 12.74 -78.56 -14.78
CA PRO A 26 12.31 -77.53 -13.84
C PRO A 26 10.80 -77.61 -13.64
N LYS A 27 10.33 -77.74 -12.43
CA LYS A 27 8.93 -77.75 -12.07
C LYS A 27 8.34 -76.40 -12.48
N GLU A 28 7.45 -76.37 -13.44
CA GLU A 28 6.72 -75.15 -13.81
C GLU A 28 5.94 -74.71 -12.60
N LEU A 29 6.22 -73.47 -12.16
CA LEU A 29 5.54 -72.84 -11.04
C LEU A 29 4.09 -72.54 -11.49
N SER A 30 3.14 -72.78 -10.60
CA SER A 30 1.77 -72.35 -10.84
C SER A 30 1.72 -70.81 -10.91
N SER A 31 0.71 -70.22 -11.57
CA SER A 31 0.56 -68.77 -11.68
C SER A 31 0.54 -68.08 -10.32
N LEU A 32 0.03 -68.75 -9.27
CA LEU A 32 0.03 -68.25 -7.88
C LEU A 32 1.44 -68.25 -7.26
N GLU A 33 2.19 -69.34 -7.46
CA GLU A 33 3.58 -69.43 -6.96
C GLU A 33 4.46 -68.41 -7.68
N GLN A 34 4.29 -68.18 -8.96
CA GLN A 34 4.99 -67.14 -9.74
C GLN A 34 4.67 -65.75 -9.19
N SER A 35 3.41 -65.41 -8.93
CA SER A 35 3.01 -64.11 -8.33
C SER A 35 3.60 -63.89 -6.94
N ILE A 36 3.81 -64.96 -6.14
CA ILE A 36 4.50 -64.87 -4.82
C ILE A 36 5.99 -64.58 -5.02
N VAL A 37 6.65 -65.27 -5.95
CA VAL A 37 8.05 -65.05 -6.28
C VAL A 37 8.29 -63.62 -6.74
N ASP A 38 7.47 -63.12 -7.68
CA ASP A 38 7.54 -61.74 -8.18
C ASP A 38 7.35 -60.71 -7.05
N SER A 39 6.43 -60.97 -6.11
CA SER A 39 6.20 -60.11 -4.96
C SER A 39 7.37 -60.07 -4.00
N ILE A 40 8.12 -61.21 -3.83
CA ILE A 40 9.33 -61.28 -3.04
C ILE A 40 10.47 -60.53 -3.75
N ASP A 41 10.59 -60.68 -5.04
CA ASP A 41 11.60 -60.00 -5.85
C ASP A 41 11.38 -58.45 -5.77
N ASP A 42 10.17 -57.97 -5.95
CA ASP A 42 9.81 -56.59 -5.79
C ASP A 42 10.13 -56.05 -4.39
N LYS A 43 9.86 -56.86 -3.32
CA LYS A 43 10.17 -56.48 -1.96
C LYS A 43 11.66 -56.38 -1.68
N THR A 44 12.46 -57.24 -2.26
CA THR A 44 13.93 -57.34 -2.03
C THR A 44 14.70 -56.35 -2.94
N ARG A 45 14.07 -55.77 -3.95
CA ARG A 45 14.70 -54.79 -4.83
C ARG A 45 15.13 -53.51 -4.11
N TYR A 46 14.44 -53.17 -3.01
CA TYR A 46 14.72 -51.95 -2.22
C TYR A 46 15.25 -52.30 -0.83
N ALA A 47 15.97 -51.34 -0.23
CA ALA A 47 16.51 -51.49 1.13
C ALA A 47 15.40 -51.82 2.14
N GLY A 48 15.60 -52.89 2.96
CA GLY A 48 14.67 -53.31 3.99
C GLY A 48 15.01 -52.72 5.36
N PHE A 49 14.01 -52.34 6.11
CA PHE A 49 14.13 -51.77 7.46
C PHE A 49 13.33 -52.61 8.44
N GLU A 50 13.89 -52.82 9.64
CA GLU A 50 13.11 -53.38 10.75
C GLU A 50 12.19 -52.31 11.30
N VAL A 51 10.87 -52.55 11.30
CA VAL A 51 9.85 -51.58 11.66
C VAL A 51 8.98 -52.08 12.80
N THR A 52 8.68 -51.23 13.75
CA THR A 52 7.68 -51.46 14.80
C THR A 52 6.62 -50.38 14.73
N VAL A 53 5.39 -50.76 14.41
CA VAL A 53 4.22 -49.85 14.41
C VAL A 53 3.49 -50.03 15.74
N ARG A 54 3.34 -48.97 16.51
CA ARG A 54 2.62 -48.94 17.79
C ARG A 54 1.44 -48.03 17.71
N LEU A 55 0.26 -48.50 18.11
CA LEU A 55 -0.98 -47.70 18.18
C LEU A 55 -1.32 -47.51 19.66
N ILE A 56 -1.43 -46.28 20.09
CA ILE A 56 -1.83 -45.91 21.45
C ILE A 56 -2.98 -44.90 21.33
N ALA A 57 -4.09 -45.16 22.01
CA ALA A 57 -5.19 -44.24 22.15
C ALA A 57 -5.44 -43.95 23.62
N SER A 58 -5.69 -42.68 23.95
CA SER A 58 -6.03 -42.23 25.30
C SER A 58 -7.36 -41.50 25.29
N SER A 59 -8.23 -41.78 26.23
CA SER A 59 -9.50 -41.09 26.42
C SER A 59 -9.90 -41.21 27.90
N ASN A 60 -10.72 -40.25 28.35
CA ASN A 60 -11.32 -40.31 29.71
C ASN A 60 -12.28 -41.49 29.89
N ILE A 61 -12.75 -42.08 28.78
CA ILE A 61 -13.67 -43.23 28.77
C ILE A 61 -13.01 -44.35 27.99
N GLN A 62 -12.84 -45.52 28.63
CA GLN A 62 -12.17 -46.67 28.04
C GLN A 62 -12.80 -47.11 26.71
N GLN A 63 -14.11 -47.10 26.60
CA GLN A 63 -14.83 -47.48 25.39
C GLN A 63 -14.48 -46.58 24.19
N ASN A 64 -14.26 -45.27 24.44
CA ASN A 64 -13.85 -44.32 23.39
C ASN A 64 -12.42 -44.61 22.94
N ALA A 65 -11.50 -44.89 23.87
CA ALA A 65 -10.13 -45.28 23.52
C ALA A 65 -10.09 -46.54 22.65
N GLN A 66 -10.93 -47.53 22.99
CA GLN A 66 -11.05 -48.77 22.21
C GLN A 66 -11.66 -48.50 20.83
N GLY A 67 -12.67 -47.59 20.73
CA GLY A 67 -13.25 -47.17 19.48
C GLY A 67 -12.24 -46.50 18.53
N ILE A 68 -11.39 -45.64 19.08
CA ILE A 68 -10.32 -44.97 18.33
C ILE A 68 -9.33 -45.97 17.76
N ILE A 69 -8.86 -46.96 18.62
CA ILE A 69 -7.96 -47.99 18.15
C ILE A 69 -8.60 -48.86 17.07
N ASN A 70 -9.86 -49.25 17.22
CA ASN A 70 -10.57 -50.06 16.23
C ASN A 70 -10.71 -49.33 14.89
N ASN A 71 -11.00 -48.04 14.91
CA ASN A 71 -11.06 -47.20 13.70
C ASN A 71 -9.70 -47.13 12.98
N ILE A 72 -8.61 -46.91 13.74
CA ILE A 72 -7.26 -46.88 13.15
C ILE A 72 -6.91 -48.26 12.59
N VAL A 73 -7.13 -49.36 13.34
CA VAL A 73 -6.86 -50.72 12.88
C VAL A 73 -7.65 -51.05 11.62
N SER A 74 -8.92 -50.61 11.55
CA SER A 74 -9.76 -50.82 10.36
C SER A 74 -9.18 -50.12 9.12
N SER A 75 -8.55 -48.95 9.27
CA SER A 75 -7.92 -48.27 8.15
C SER A 75 -6.71 -48.99 7.59
N PHE A 76 -6.02 -49.80 8.40
CA PHE A 76 -4.93 -50.66 7.92
C PHE A 76 -5.37 -51.78 6.98
N SER A 77 -6.66 -52.12 6.93
CA SER A 77 -7.19 -53.09 5.98
C SER A 77 -6.98 -52.69 4.50
N LEU A 78 -6.79 -51.40 4.26
CA LEU A 78 -6.45 -50.90 2.90
C LEU A 78 -5.10 -51.42 2.37
N PHE A 79 -4.22 -51.81 3.28
CA PHE A 79 -2.90 -52.34 2.94
C PHE A 79 -2.86 -53.89 2.86
N ASP A 80 -4.01 -54.56 3.08
CA ASP A 80 -4.08 -56.01 2.99
C ASP A 80 -4.28 -56.45 1.52
N ALA A 81 -3.26 -57.14 0.99
CA ALA A 81 -3.34 -57.71 -0.35
C ALA A 81 -3.44 -59.26 -0.24
N PRO A 82 -4.57 -59.86 -0.69
CA PRO A 82 -4.74 -61.29 -0.65
C PRO A 82 -3.58 -62.03 -1.37
N GLY A 83 -2.94 -62.94 -0.67
CA GLY A 83 -1.81 -63.72 -1.24
C GLY A 83 -0.45 -63.00 -1.25
N LYS A 84 -0.38 -61.70 -0.83
CA LYS A 84 0.85 -60.92 -0.76
C LYS A 84 1.21 -60.58 0.67
N ASN A 85 1.08 -59.31 1.07
CA ASN A 85 1.44 -58.82 2.38
C ASN A 85 0.28 -58.09 3.03
N GLY A 86 0.35 -57.84 4.36
CA GLY A 86 -0.68 -57.11 5.10
C GLY A 86 -0.28 -56.91 6.55
N PHE A 87 -1.13 -56.23 7.31
CA PHE A 87 -0.90 -55.94 8.72
C PHE A 87 -1.76 -56.81 9.63
N LYS A 88 -1.16 -57.35 10.67
CA LYS A 88 -1.85 -58.08 11.73
C LYS A 88 -1.77 -57.32 13.02
N TYR A 89 -2.88 -56.86 13.54
CA TYR A 89 -2.99 -56.25 14.84
C TYR A 89 -2.82 -57.30 15.94
N THR A 90 -2.05 -56.94 16.98
CA THR A 90 -1.88 -57.74 18.17
C THR A 90 -2.01 -56.84 19.41
N PRO A 91 -2.99 -57.07 20.32
CA PRO A 91 -3.13 -56.32 21.55
C PRO A 91 -1.88 -56.44 22.41
N ALA A 92 -1.50 -55.34 23.07
CA ALA A 92 -0.39 -55.36 24.00
C ALA A 92 -0.68 -56.22 25.20
N LYS A 93 0.30 -57.01 25.65
CA LYS A 93 0.16 -57.87 26.84
C LYS A 93 0.25 -57.03 28.14
N SER A 94 1.07 -56.01 28.17
CA SER A 94 1.20 -55.02 29.23
C SER A 94 1.08 -53.61 28.60
N ILE A 95 0.14 -52.82 29.12
CA ILE A 95 -0.05 -51.43 28.69
C ILE A 95 1.09 -50.56 29.20
N GLU A 96 1.57 -50.81 30.42
CA GLU A 96 2.68 -50.09 31.05
C GLU A 96 3.98 -50.23 30.25
N ASP A 97 4.33 -51.46 29.82
CA ASP A 97 5.47 -51.67 28.96
C ASP A 97 5.34 -51.01 27.60
N LEU A 98 4.13 -51.02 27.01
CA LEU A 98 3.87 -50.38 25.73
C LEU A 98 4.07 -48.87 25.85
N VAL A 99 3.48 -48.23 26.88
CA VAL A 99 3.57 -46.80 27.13
C VAL A 99 5.01 -46.39 27.45
N SER A 100 5.70 -47.14 28.31
CA SER A 100 7.10 -46.88 28.63
C SER A 100 7.99 -46.95 27.40
N ASN A 101 7.83 -48.00 26.58
CA ASN A 101 8.56 -48.14 25.31
C ASN A 101 8.23 -47.06 24.31
N TYR A 102 7.02 -46.50 24.33
CA TYR A 102 6.61 -45.38 23.49
C TYR A 102 7.23 -44.06 23.92
N ILE A 103 7.14 -43.72 25.22
CA ILE A 103 7.70 -42.51 25.81
C ILE A 103 9.22 -42.47 25.65
N LEU A 104 9.89 -43.58 25.97
CA LEU A 104 11.35 -43.69 25.89
C LEU A 104 11.86 -43.97 24.47
N ARG A 105 10.94 -44.09 23.48
CA ARG A 105 11.26 -44.41 22.08
C ARG A 105 12.15 -45.66 21.97
N PHE A 106 11.95 -46.64 22.88
CA PHE A 106 12.74 -47.84 22.92
C PHE A 106 12.37 -48.82 21.81
N PHE A 107 13.33 -49.24 20.99
CA PHE A 107 13.13 -50.22 19.95
C PHE A 107 13.27 -51.61 20.51
N SER A 108 12.15 -52.36 20.64
CA SER A 108 12.17 -53.71 21.18
C SER A 108 12.65 -54.70 20.13
N TYR A 109 13.79 -55.36 20.40
CA TYR A 109 14.27 -56.45 19.58
C TYR A 109 13.44 -57.72 19.87
N HIS A 110 12.35 -57.88 19.13
CA HIS A 110 11.52 -59.10 19.27
C HIS A 110 12.03 -60.22 18.36
N LYS A 111 11.70 -61.49 18.75
CA LYS A 111 12.03 -62.68 17.96
C LYS A 111 11.42 -62.67 16.55
N LYS A 112 10.33 -61.95 16.33
CA LYS A 112 9.72 -61.75 15.03
C LYS A 112 10.03 -60.34 14.56
N ARG A 113 10.77 -60.23 13.47
CA ARG A 113 11.13 -58.97 12.85
C ARG A 113 10.11 -58.65 11.78
N ASN A 114 9.55 -57.43 11.81
CA ASN A 114 8.69 -56.88 10.73
C ASN A 114 9.61 -56.07 9.81
N ILE A 115 9.73 -56.51 8.58
CA ILE A 115 10.58 -55.86 7.59
C ILE A 115 9.70 -55.19 6.55
N LEU A 116 9.88 -53.89 6.38
CA LEU A 116 9.32 -53.10 5.30
C LEU A 116 10.43 -52.52 4.42
N ASN A 117 10.25 -52.52 3.12
CA ASN A 117 11.18 -51.84 2.23
C ASN A 117 10.91 -50.31 2.21
N SER A 118 11.79 -49.55 1.61
CA SER A 118 11.69 -48.08 1.55
C SER A 118 10.40 -47.58 0.92
N VAL A 119 9.85 -48.26 -0.09
CA VAL A 119 8.59 -47.90 -0.75
C VAL A 119 7.40 -48.20 0.16
N GLU A 120 7.35 -49.37 0.77
CA GLU A 120 6.32 -49.75 1.76
C GLU A 120 6.32 -48.79 2.95
N LEU A 121 7.51 -48.39 3.43
CA LEU A 121 7.65 -47.48 4.56
C LEU A 121 7.19 -46.09 4.18
N ALA A 122 7.52 -45.58 2.98
CA ALA A 122 7.08 -44.30 2.47
C ALA A 122 5.55 -44.24 2.28
N THR A 123 4.91 -45.35 1.94
CA THR A 123 3.44 -45.44 1.85
C THR A 123 2.78 -45.36 3.23
N LEU A 124 3.40 -45.93 4.27
CA LEU A 124 2.87 -45.87 5.63
C LEU A 124 3.13 -44.54 6.35
N PHE A 125 4.30 -43.96 6.11
CA PHE A 125 4.73 -42.72 6.76
C PHE A 125 5.22 -41.73 5.72
N HIS A 126 4.39 -40.72 5.49
CA HIS A 126 4.71 -39.55 4.64
C HIS A 126 4.24 -38.29 5.36
N PHE A 127 4.80 -37.15 4.96
CA PHE A 127 4.30 -35.87 5.45
C PHE A 127 2.88 -35.64 4.91
N PRO A 128 1.98 -35.05 5.74
CA PRO A 128 0.63 -34.75 5.29
C PRO A 128 0.67 -33.75 4.12
N ASP A 129 -0.05 -34.07 3.04
CA ASP A 129 -0.26 -33.14 1.93
C ASP A 129 -1.35 -32.14 2.32
N GLN A 130 -1.10 -30.88 2.01
CA GLN A 130 -1.96 -29.76 2.36
C GLN A 130 -3.36 -29.87 1.72
N ARG A 131 -3.47 -30.53 0.54
CA ARG A 131 -4.72 -30.67 -0.19
C ARG A 131 -5.57 -31.84 0.31
N SER A 132 -4.92 -32.88 0.81
CA SER A 132 -5.57 -34.14 1.23
C SER A 132 -5.89 -34.23 2.71
N THR A 133 -5.28 -33.36 3.56
CA THR A 133 -5.43 -33.43 5.00
C THR A 133 -5.87 -32.08 5.60
N PRO A 134 -7.15 -31.70 5.47
CA PRO A 134 -7.67 -30.49 6.07
C PRO A 134 -7.91 -30.72 7.58
N THR A 135 -6.88 -30.65 8.39
CA THR A 135 -7.03 -30.73 9.86
C THR A 135 -6.65 -29.40 10.50
N SER A 136 -7.56 -28.88 11.33
CA SER A 136 -7.32 -27.69 12.18
C SER A 136 -6.30 -27.92 13.30
N GLN A 137 -5.86 -29.16 13.50
CA GLN A 137 -4.96 -29.55 14.59
C GLN A 137 -3.47 -29.61 14.19
N LEU A 138 -3.16 -29.51 12.91
CA LEU A 138 -1.78 -29.39 12.46
C LEU A 138 -1.44 -27.91 12.38
N GLU A 139 -0.60 -27.43 13.30
CA GLU A 139 0.07 -26.13 13.13
C GLU A 139 0.86 -26.18 11.83
N ARG A 140 0.35 -25.49 10.83
CA ARG A 140 1.02 -25.38 9.54
C ARG A 140 2.00 -24.23 9.62
N GLN A 141 3.19 -24.45 9.15
CA GLN A 141 4.09 -23.34 8.86
C GLN A 141 3.42 -22.53 7.72
N GLU A 142 2.95 -21.35 8.05
CA GLU A 142 2.17 -20.51 7.13
C GLU A 142 3.03 -19.97 6.00
N SER A 143 4.33 -19.75 6.24
CA SER A 143 5.29 -19.24 5.26
C SER A 143 6.66 -19.91 5.43
N LYS A 144 7.40 -19.99 4.34
CA LYS A 144 8.76 -20.48 4.31
C LYS A 144 9.70 -19.58 5.12
N GLN A 145 10.48 -20.20 6.01
CA GLN A 145 11.53 -19.51 6.75
C GLN A 145 12.88 -19.75 6.07
N VAL A 146 13.59 -18.66 5.80
CA VAL A 146 14.91 -18.66 5.17
C VAL A 146 15.88 -17.91 6.05
N ASP A 147 17.08 -18.46 6.28
CA ASP A 147 18.13 -17.82 7.10
C ASP A 147 18.62 -16.53 6.44
N GLY A 148 18.82 -15.50 7.27
CA GLY A 148 19.35 -14.21 6.83
C GLY A 148 20.87 -14.23 6.66
N PRO A 149 21.43 -13.17 6.08
CA PRO A 149 22.88 -13.02 5.93
C PRO A 149 23.61 -13.11 7.27
N ARG A 150 24.81 -13.64 7.25
CA ARG A 150 25.67 -13.75 8.46
C ARG A 150 26.41 -12.45 8.78
N ASN A 151 26.57 -11.60 7.80
CA ASN A 151 27.33 -10.33 7.86
C ASN A 151 26.42 -9.12 7.97
N MET A 152 25.28 -9.23 8.69
CA MET A 152 24.42 -8.09 8.95
C MET A 152 25.19 -7.01 9.73
N PRO A 153 24.95 -5.72 9.43
CA PRO A 153 25.56 -4.63 10.19
C PRO A 153 25.11 -4.62 11.65
N ASP A 154 26.03 -4.23 12.53
CA ASP A 154 25.76 -4.10 13.97
C ASP A 154 25.04 -2.78 14.32
N ASP A 155 25.04 -1.80 13.38
CA ASP A 155 24.44 -0.47 13.53
C ASP A 155 23.39 -0.18 12.45
N GLY A 156 22.68 0.93 12.58
CA GLY A 156 21.66 1.38 11.65
C GLY A 156 20.23 1.04 12.06
N LEU A 157 19.27 1.28 11.18
CA LEU A 157 17.86 1.03 11.45
C LEU A 157 17.56 -0.46 11.67
N LEU A 158 16.95 -0.77 12.79
CA LEU A 158 16.46 -2.12 13.08
C LEU A 158 15.12 -2.35 12.32
N LEU A 159 15.15 -3.19 11.30
CA LEU A 159 13.97 -3.52 10.50
C LEU A 159 13.10 -4.60 11.19
N GLY A 160 13.73 -5.52 11.90
CA GLY A 160 13.08 -6.65 12.55
C GLY A 160 14.07 -7.74 12.89
N TYR A 161 13.57 -8.96 12.99
CA TYR A 161 14.40 -10.13 13.32
C TYR A 161 14.21 -11.25 12.29
N ASN A 162 15.30 -11.79 11.78
CA ASN A 162 15.27 -13.07 11.09
C ASN A 162 15.18 -14.19 12.12
N VAL A 163 14.10 -14.96 12.06
CA VAL A 163 13.87 -16.12 12.93
C VAL A 163 14.03 -17.38 12.09
N PHE A 164 15.09 -18.13 12.35
CA PHE A 164 15.38 -19.36 11.61
C PHE A 164 15.81 -20.47 12.55
N ARG A 165 15.10 -21.59 12.55
CA ARG A 165 15.36 -22.76 13.42
C ARG A 165 15.48 -22.39 14.91
N GLY A 166 14.65 -21.48 15.39
CA GLY A 166 14.67 -21.00 16.78
C GLY A 166 15.77 -19.99 17.11
N VAL A 167 16.64 -19.65 16.15
CA VAL A 167 17.64 -18.58 16.32
C VAL A 167 17.09 -17.27 15.82
N LYS A 168 17.13 -16.23 16.67
CA LYS A 168 16.65 -14.87 16.38
C LYS A 168 17.88 -13.98 16.12
N LYS A 169 17.97 -13.38 14.92
CA LYS A 169 19.06 -12.48 14.49
C LYS A 169 18.48 -11.11 14.14
N PRO A 170 19.04 -10.00 14.64
CA PRO A 170 18.58 -8.66 14.25
C PRO A 170 18.87 -8.40 12.77
N VAL A 171 17.92 -7.76 12.08
CA VAL A 171 18.06 -7.31 10.69
C VAL A 171 18.17 -5.81 10.70
N ARG A 172 19.35 -5.31 10.41
CA ARG A 172 19.64 -3.87 10.42
C ARG A 172 19.97 -3.35 9.02
N LEU A 173 19.60 -2.11 8.76
CA LEU A 173 19.93 -1.39 7.53
C LEU A 173 20.89 -0.26 7.86
N ALA A 174 22.14 -0.41 7.43
CA ALA A 174 23.18 0.62 7.60
C ALA A 174 22.79 1.92 6.86
N LEU A 175 23.21 3.07 7.40
CA LEU A 175 22.90 4.38 6.84
C LEU A 175 23.30 4.52 5.37
N GLN A 176 24.46 4.01 4.99
CA GLN A 176 24.96 4.04 3.60
C GLN A 176 24.08 3.22 2.64
N ASP A 177 23.60 2.06 3.08
CA ASP A 177 22.72 1.19 2.30
C ASP A 177 21.31 1.76 2.21
N ARG A 178 20.86 2.46 3.25
CA ARG A 178 19.59 3.17 3.30
C ARG A 178 19.49 4.26 2.22
N GLN A 179 20.57 4.89 1.85
CA GLN A 179 20.60 5.90 0.76
C GLN A 179 20.12 5.35 -0.59
N ARG A 180 20.04 4.02 -0.75
CA ARG A 180 19.47 3.37 -1.93
C ARG A 180 17.98 3.07 -1.81
N HIS A 181 17.28 3.80 -0.97
CA HIS A 181 15.83 3.75 -0.81
C HIS A 181 15.27 2.41 -0.28
N MET A 182 14.03 2.45 0.17
CA MET A 182 13.29 1.27 0.64
C MET A 182 11.88 1.26 0.04
N TYR A 183 11.44 0.07 -0.35
CA TYR A 183 10.07 -0.19 -0.83
C TYR A 183 9.40 -1.24 0.03
N ALA A 184 8.24 -0.91 0.59
CA ALA A 184 7.41 -1.82 1.36
C ALA A 184 6.09 -2.08 0.63
N VAL A 185 5.77 -3.35 0.37
CA VAL A 185 4.54 -3.73 -0.33
C VAL A 185 3.77 -4.81 0.42
N GLY A 186 2.44 -4.78 0.33
CA GLY A 186 1.56 -5.82 0.89
C GLY A 186 0.17 -5.33 1.23
N GLN A 187 -0.74 -6.27 1.45
CA GLN A 187 -2.15 -6.01 1.73
C GLN A 187 -2.38 -5.18 2.99
N THR A 188 -3.55 -4.57 3.09
CA THR A 188 -3.98 -3.85 4.30
C THR A 188 -4.05 -4.79 5.50
N GLY A 189 -3.66 -4.30 6.68
CA GLY A 189 -3.70 -5.07 7.92
C GLY A 189 -2.56 -6.09 8.10
N THR A 190 -1.55 -6.09 7.22
CA THR A 190 -0.39 -7.00 7.32
C THR A 190 0.75 -6.46 8.20
N GLY A 191 0.71 -5.17 8.60
CA GLY A 191 1.70 -4.54 9.47
C GLY A 191 2.57 -3.46 8.80
N LYS A 192 2.30 -3.06 7.54
CA LYS A 192 3.09 -2.03 6.83
C LYS A 192 3.20 -0.69 7.57
N SER A 193 2.05 -0.13 7.98
CA SER A 193 2.03 1.19 8.64
C SER A 193 2.77 1.15 9.97
N THR A 194 2.61 0.07 10.76
CA THR A 194 3.40 -0.14 12.00
C THR A 194 4.90 -0.25 11.71
N PHE A 195 5.27 -0.91 10.61
CA PHE A 195 6.66 -1.00 10.20
C PHE A 195 7.24 0.37 9.86
N LEU A 196 6.55 1.18 9.04
CA LEU A 196 6.99 2.54 8.71
C LEU A 196 7.04 3.45 9.94
N GLU A 197 6.03 3.35 10.83
CA GLU A 197 5.96 4.07 12.10
C GLU A 197 7.19 3.78 12.96
N ASN A 198 7.53 2.49 13.13
CA ASN A 198 8.68 2.07 13.92
C ASN A 198 10.01 2.59 13.33
N LEU A 199 10.14 2.66 12.01
CA LEU A 199 11.33 3.24 11.36
C LEU A 199 11.42 4.75 11.59
N ALA A 200 10.30 5.47 11.39
CA ALA A 200 10.24 6.92 11.62
C ALA A 200 10.50 7.27 13.09
N LEU A 201 9.99 6.46 14.03
CA LEU A 201 10.26 6.65 15.46
C LEU A 201 11.74 6.43 15.79
N GLN A 202 12.41 5.46 15.19
CA GLN A 202 13.86 5.26 15.35
C GLN A 202 14.65 6.47 14.82
N ASP A 203 14.27 7.03 13.65
CA ASP A 203 14.87 8.27 13.14
C ASP A 203 14.67 9.44 14.10
N MET A 204 13.47 9.57 14.65
CA MET A 204 13.13 10.60 15.60
C MET A 204 14.02 10.54 16.85
N ILE A 205 14.17 9.36 17.43
CA ILE A 205 14.98 9.10 18.64
C ILE A 205 16.47 9.27 18.36
N SER A 206 16.96 8.82 17.20
CA SER A 206 18.38 8.92 16.84
C SER A 206 18.81 10.33 16.41
N GLY A 207 17.92 11.31 16.41
CA GLY A 207 18.22 12.68 15.98
C GLY A 207 18.24 12.84 14.45
N GLY A 208 17.73 11.88 13.68
CA GLY A 208 17.56 11.96 12.24
C GLY A 208 16.47 12.96 11.84
N GLY A 209 16.64 13.58 10.66
CA GLY A 209 15.59 14.40 10.03
C GLY A 209 14.74 13.56 9.11
N PHE A 210 13.41 13.76 9.15
CA PHE A 210 12.52 13.08 8.23
C PHE A 210 11.22 13.84 7.97
N ALA A 211 10.57 13.50 6.85
CA ALA A 211 9.19 13.86 6.59
C ALA A 211 8.35 12.58 6.45
N PHE A 212 7.13 12.60 6.96
CA PHE A 212 6.17 11.52 6.84
C PHE A 212 4.89 12.02 6.17
N VAL A 213 4.61 11.55 4.96
CA VAL A 213 3.40 11.91 4.20
C VAL A 213 2.36 10.82 4.38
N ASP A 214 1.31 11.13 5.14
CA ASP A 214 0.27 10.19 5.54
C ASP A 214 -1.09 10.56 4.91
N PRO A 215 -1.60 9.80 3.94
CA PRO A 215 -2.92 10.04 3.35
C PRO A 215 -4.09 9.69 4.27
N HIS A 216 -3.86 8.92 5.32
CA HIS A 216 -4.88 8.53 6.30
C HIS A 216 -4.89 9.43 7.53
N GLY A 217 -3.73 9.89 7.96
CA GLY A 217 -3.52 10.79 9.09
C GLY A 217 -3.23 10.11 10.42
N ASP A 218 -3.57 8.83 10.56
CA ASP A 218 -3.48 8.10 11.81
C ASP A 218 -2.02 7.92 12.27
N THR A 219 -1.12 7.58 11.33
CA THR A 219 0.31 7.39 11.63
C THR A 219 0.99 8.72 11.97
N ALA A 220 0.66 9.80 11.25
CA ALA A 220 1.20 11.13 11.54
C ALA A 220 0.77 11.62 12.94
N GLU A 221 -0.49 11.41 13.34
CA GLU A 221 -0.96 11.75 14.69
C GLU A 221 -0.30 10.90 15.77
N LYS A 222 -0.12 9.61 15.51
CA LYS A 222 0.55 8.71 16.44
C LYS A 222 2.02 9.07 16.62
N LEU A 223 2.76 9.34 15.53
CA LEU A 223 4.14 9.82 15.61
C LEU A 223 4.25 11.14 16.39
N LEU A 224 3.31 12.06 16.17
CA LEU A 224 3.25 13.32 16.90
C LEU A 224 3.10 13.11 18.41
N SER A 225 2.35 12.11 18.83
CA SER A 225 2.14 11.77 20.24
C SER A 225 3.35 11.13 20.92
N MET A 226 4.40 10.76 20.15
CA MET A 226 5.59 10.05 20.64
C MET A 226 6.88 10.87 20.46
N VAL A 227 6.76 12.17 20.17
CA VAL A 227 7.92 13.05 19.97
C VAL A 227 8.73 13.18 21.27
N PRO A 228 10.04 12.90 21.25
CA PRO A 228 10.91 13.13 22.41
C PRO A 228 10.97 14.61 22.79
N LYS A 229 11.15 14.88 24.07
CA LYS A 229 11.17 16.25 24.63
C LYS A 229 12.21 17.14 23.94
N GLU A 230 13.36 16.58 23.60
CA GLU A 230 14.48 17.28 22.95
C GLU A 230 14.17 17.68 21.50
N ARG A 231 13.14 17.04 20.88
CA ARG A 231 12.80 17.26 19.48
C ARG A 231 11.50 18.06 19.28
N THR A 232 10.88 18.55 20.36
CA THR A 232 9.58 19.27 20.30
C THR A 232 9.65 20.55 19.44
N GLU A 233 10.79 21.26 19.45
CA GLU A 233 11.00 22.47 18.65
C GLU A 233 11.27 22.17 17.16
N ASP A 234 11.67 20.97 16.84
CA ASP A 234 12.00 20.54 15.48
C ASP A 234 10.76 20.08 14.69
N VAL A 235 9.64 19.87 15.39
CA VAL A 235 8.44 19.28 14.78
C VAL A 235 7.61 20.32 14.06
N ILE A 236 7.24 19.99 12.83
CA ILE A 236 6.27 20.71 12.01
C ILE A 236 5.13 19.76 11.72
N TYR A 237 3.92 20.08 12.17
CA TYR A 237 2.73 19.31 11.89
C TYR A 237 1.85 20.04 10.90
N PHE A 238 1.83 19.57 9.65
CA PHE A 238 1.00 20.13 8.59
C PHE A 238 -0.31 19.36 8.52
N CYS A 239 -1.43 20.06 8.76
CA CYS A 239 -2.76 19.49 8.69
C CYS A 239 -3.70 20.44 7.91
N PRO A 240 -4.09 20.10 6.66
CA PRO A 240 -4.95 20.95 5.84
C PRO A 240 -6.32 21.25 6.47
N SER A 241 -6.84 20.33 7.30
CA SER A 241 -8.12 20.50 7.97
C SER A 241 -8.09 21.49 9.13
N ASP A 242 -6.92 21.99 9.53
CA ASP A 242 -6.80 23.12 10.46
C ASP A 242 -7.07 24.43 9.70
N MET A 243 -8.35 24.82 9.68
CA MET A 243 -8.83 25.98 8.95
C MET A 243 -8.54 27.32 9.64
N ASP A 244 -8.26 27.31 10.96
CA ASP A 244 -8.07 28.54 11.72
C ASP A 244 -6.68 29.13 11.51
N TYR A 245 -5.69 28.28 11.32
CA TYR A 245 -4.29 28.66 11.10
C TYR A 245 -3.71 27.96 9.84
N PRO A 246 -4.21 28.25 8.64
CA PRO A 246 -3.70 27.60 7.43
C PRO A 246 -2.23 27.89 7.20
N MET A 247 -1.46 26.83 6.99
CA MET A 247 -0.05 26.90 6.60
C MET A 247 0.08 27.03 5.10
N GLY A 248 0.76 28.07 4.64
CA GLY A 248 0.97 28.33 3.20
C GLY A 248 1.91 27.31 2.57
N MET A 249 1.58 26.91 1.32
CA MET A 249 2.44 26.10 0.46
C MET A 249 2.38 26.66 -0.97
N ASN A 250 3.33 27.52 -1.33
CA ASN A 250 3.36 28.13 -2.65
C ASN A 250 4.07 27.22 -3.66
N LEU A 251 3.34 26.84 -4.71
CA LEU A 251 3.85 26.00 -5.80
C LEU A 251 4.94 26.72 -6.62
N PHE A 252 4.85 28.04 -6.73
CA PHE A 252 5.73 28.86 -7.56
C PHE A 252 6.87 29.53 -6.79
N GLU A 253 7.03 29.20 -5.50
CA GLU A 253 8.16 29.69 -4.70
C GLU A 253 9.44 28.92 -5.07
N PHE A 254 10.48 29.65 -5.42
CA PHE A 254 11.79 29.12 -5.84
C PHE A 254 12.91 29.93 -5.17
N HIS A 255 14.08 29.31 -5.05
CA HIS A 255 15.27 29.94 -4.47
C HIS A 255 16.26 30.39 -5.55
N ASN A 256 16.33 29.65 -6.67
CA ASN A 256 17.22 29.93 -7.80
C ASN A 256 16.44 29.98 -9.10
N GLU A 257 16.93 30.79 -10.05
CA GLU A 257 16.29 30.93 -11.35
C GLU A 257 16.15 29.59 -12.11
N ASP A 258 17.13 28.69 -11.95
CA ASP A 258 17.13 27.35 -12.57
C ASP A 258 16.02 26.44 -12.07
N GLU A 259 15.46 26.72 -10.88
CA GLU A 259 14.34 25.93 -10.32
C GLU A 259 13.00 26.22 -11.02
N LYS A 260 12.87 27.36 -11.68
CA LYS A 260 11.58 27.80 -12.29
C LYS A 260 11.06 26.79 -13.31
N ASP A 261 11.90 26.42 -14.27
CA ASP A 261 11.51 25.48 -15.32
C ASP A 261 11.16 24.11 -14.77
N PHE A 262 11.93 23.64 -13.80
CA PHE A 262 11.65 22.39 -13.10
C PHE A 262 10.30 22.45 -12.40
N LEU A 263 10.02 23.49 -11.59
CA LEU A 263 8.76 23.64 -10.88
C LEU A 263 7.56 23.73 -11.82
N ILE A 264 7.68 24.46 -12.92
CA ILE A 264 6.63 24.58 -13.95
C ILE A 264 6.33 23.22 -14.58
N GLN A 265 7.39 22.45 -14.92
CA GLN A 265 7.23 21.13 -15.50
C GLN A 265 6.58 20.15 -14.51
N GLU A 266 6.98 20.19 -13.25
CA GLU A 266 6.39 19.33 -12.22
C GLU A 266 4.91 19.67 -11.95
N VAL A 267 4.56 20.96 -11.93
CA VAL A 267 3.13 21.35 -11.81
C VAL A 267 2.33 20.90 -13.04
N LEU A 268 2.93 20.94 -14.24
CA LEU A 268 2.30 20.37 -15.45
C LEU A 268 2.10 18.86 -15.31
N ASN A 269 3.11 18.11 -14.88
CA ASN A 269 3.02 16.67 -14.64
C ASN A 269 1.93 16.33 -13.61
N MET A 270 1.83 17.12 -12.55
CA MET A 270 0.76 16.99 -11.56
C MET A 270 -0.63 17.24 -12.19
N LEU A 271 -0.78 18.25 -13.03
CA LEU A 271 -2.05 18.54 -13.72
C LEU A 271 -2.39 17.42 -14.72
N TYR A 272 -1.42 16.88 -15.45
CA TYR A 272 -1.60 15.69 -16.30
C TYR A 272 -2.12 14.51 -15.50
N LYS A 273 -1.48 14.20 -14.37
CA LYS A 273 -1.91 13.10 -13.48
C LYS A 273 -3.35 13.25 -12.98
N LEU A 274 -3.81 14.50 -12.78
CA LEU A 274 -5.16 14.78 -12.29
C LEU A 274 -6.22 14.77 -13.39
N TYR A 275 -5.89 15.27 -14.58
CA TYR A 275 -6.88 15.58 -15.62
C TYR A 275 -6.71 14.77 -16.91
N ASP A 276 -5.51 14.24 -17.17
CA ASP A 276 -5.22 13.43 -18.37
C ASP A 276 -4.17 12.35 -18.08
N PRO A 277 -4.42 11.44 -17.11
CA PRO A 277 -3.43 10.45 -16.66
C PRO A 277 -3.04 9.43 -17.72
N GLN A 278 -3.79 9.35 -18.82
CA GLN A 278 -3.52 8.43 -19.92
C GLN A 278 -3.07 9.16 -21.21
N HIS A 279 -2.76 10.46 -21.12
CA HIS A 279 -2.35 11.31 -22.25
C HIS A 279 -3.28 11.20 -23.48
N GLN A 280 -4.61 11.18 -23.22
CA GLN A 280 -5.64 11.07 -24.26
C GLN A 280 -5.85 12.36 -25.05
N GLY A 281 -5.03 13.39 -24.82
CA GLY A 281 -5.13 14.68 -25.50
C GLY A 281 -6.13 15.65 -24.87
N ILE A 282 -6.62 15.37 -23.66
CA ILE A 282 -7.37 16.34 -22.85
C ILE A 282 -6.47 17.52 -22.50
N MET A 283 -5.21 17.28 -22.22
CA MET A 283 -4.17 18.29 -22.07
C MET A 283 -3.14 18.10 -23.18
N GLY A 284 -2.72 19.18 -23.84
CA GLY A 284 -1.79 19.09 -24.97
C GLY A 284 -0.88 20.31 -25.07
N PRO A 285 -0.04 20.42 -26.11
CA PRO A 285 1.00 21.46 -26.23
C PRO A 285 0.48 22.90 -26.08
N ARG A 286 -0.77 23.14 -26.48
CA ARG A 286 -1.40 24.47 -26.33
C ARG A 286 -1.68 24.78 -24.86
N TYR A 287 -2.12 23.78 -24.07
CA TYR A 287 -2.29 23.95 -22.63
C TYR A 287 -0.97 24.22 -21.94
N GLU A 288 0.07 23.46 -22.29
CA GLU A 288 1.40 23.61 -21.74
C GLU A 288 1.97 24.99 -22.04
N SER A 289 1.84 25.48 -23.28
CA SER A 289 2.30 26.82 -23.67
C SER A 289 1.59 27.90 -22.85
N LEU A 290 0.26 27.83 -22.72
CA LEU A 290 -0.52 28.80 -21.94
C LEU A 290 -0.07 28.76 -20.45
N PHE A 291 0.08 27.57 -19.89
CA PHE A 291 0.47 27.41 -18.49
C PHE A 291 1.89 27.90 -18.23
N ARG A 292 2.85 27.50 -19.07
CA ARG A 292 4.27 27.87 -18.93
C ARG A 292 4.46 29.39 -18.99
N ASN A 293 3.91 30.05 -19.98
CA ASN A 293 3.99 31.51 -20.11
C ASN A 293 3.29 32.25 -18.96
N ALA A 294 2.14 31.75 -18.50
CA ALA A 294 1.45 32.31 -17.36
C ALA A 294 2.23 32.14 -16.05
N ALA A 295 2.78 30.92 -15.79
CA ALA A 295 3.58 30.64 -14.62
C ALA A 295 4.84 31.50 -14.58
N LEU A 296 5.61 31.58 -15.68
CA LEU A 296 6.80 32.44 -15.78
C LEU A 296 6.47 33.92 -15.53
N THR A 297 5.30 34.37 -15.99
CA THR A 297 4.82 35.75 -15.76
C THR A 297 4.53 35.98 -14.28
N ILE A 298 3.86 35.05 -13.61
CA ILE A 298 3.57 35.13 -12.17
C ILE A 298 4.87 35.07 -11.34
N MET A 299 5.79 34.17 -11.70
CA MET A 299 7.07 33.98 -11.00
C MET A 299 8.06 35.12 -11.21
N ALA A 300 7.86 35.99 -12.21
CA ALA A 300 8.71 37.15 -12.45
C ALA A 300 8.46 38.31 -11.46
N ASP A 301 7.33 38.33 -10.76
CA ASP A 301 7.00 39.39 -9.81
C ASP A 301 7.81 39.23 -8.51
N PRO A 302 8.63 40.24 -8.13
CA PRO A 302 9.40 40.17 -6.88
C PRO A 302 8.56 40.12 -5.60
N ASN A 303 7.28 40.54 -5.66
CA ASN A 303 6.37 40.38 -4.54
C ASN A 303 5.79 38.98 -4.43
N GLY A 304 6.16 38.10 -5.35
CA GLY A 304 5.65 36.75 -5.44
C GLY A 304 4.29 36.67 -6.14
N GLY A 305 3.92 35.47 -6.48
CA GLY A 305 2.61 35.14 -7.02
C GLY A 305 2.35 33.66 -6.78
N THR A 306 1.14 33.22 -7.04
CA THR A 306 0.71 31.87 -6.68
C THR A 306 -0.01 31.20 -7.85
N PHE A 307 -0.15 29.89 -7.75
CA PHE A 307 -0.87 29.08 -8.73
C PHE A 307 -2.30 29.58 -8.99
N ILE A 308 -3.00 30.08 -7.95
CA ILE A 308 -4.37 30.59 -8.09
C ILE A 308 -4.45 31.93 -8.81
N ASP A 309 -3.34 32.63 -9.01
CA ASP A 309 -3.28 33.89 -9.75
C ASP A 309 -3.27 33.68 -11.28
N VAL A 310 -2.91 32.48 -11.75
CA VAL A 310 -2.82 32.14 -13.19
C VAL A 310 -4.10 32.46 -13.97
N PRO A 311 -5.29 32.04 -13.53
CA PRO A 311 -6.53 32.39 -14.24
C PRO A 311 -6.79 33.88 -14.38
N LYS A 312 -6.30 34.69 -13.45
CA LYS A 312 -6.50 36.14 -13.46
C LYS A 312 -5.73 36.81 -14.59
N LEU A 313 -4.56 36.30 -14.99
CA LEU A 313 -3.80 36.79 -16.14
C LEU A 313 -4.65 36.78 -17.44
N PHE A 314 -5.50 35.80 -17.60
CA PHE A 314 -6.34 35.63 -18.80
C PHE A 314 -7.66 36.38 -18.73
N ARG A 315 -8.14 36.73 -17.52
CA ARG A 315 -9.42 37.37 -17.28
C ARG A 315 -9.31 38.88 -17.09
N ASP A 316 -8.16 39.37 -16.59
CA ASP A 316 -7.93 40.78 -16.27
C ASP A 316 -6.72 41.34 -17.05
N PRO A 317 -6.93 42.06 -18.14
CA PRO A 317 -5.83 42.63 -18.93
C PRO A 317 -4.98 43.66 -18.16
N ASN A 318 -5.53 44.33 -17.15
CA ASN A 318 -4.78 45.28 -16.33
C ASN A 318 -3.83 44.53 -15.38
N TYR A 319 -4.29 43.43 -14.81
CA TYR A 319 -3.45 42.56 -14.00
C TYR A 319 -2.31 41.95 -14.83
N ALA A 320 -2.60 41.48 -16.05
CA ALA A 320 -1.57 41.00 -16.95
C ALA A 320 -0.53 42.07 -17.28
N LYS A 321 -0.93 43.27 -17.62
CA LYS A 321 -0.02 44.40 -17.87
C LYS A 321 0.84 44.74 -16.65
N GLN A 322 0.27 44.71 -15.45
CA GLN A 322 1.01 44.95 -14.22
C GLN A 322 2.08 43.90 -14.00
N LYS A 323 1.79 42.59 -14.22
CA LYS A 323 2.76 41.52 -14.07
C LYS A 323 3.84 41.54 -15.15
N LEU A 324 3.50 41.88 -16.38
CA LEU A 324 4.43 41.98 -17.50
C LEU A 324 5.56 43.01 -17.30
N GLN A 325 5.39 44.00 -16.44
CA GLN A 325 6.45 44.94 -16.10
C GLN A 325 7.68 44.30 -15.52
N TYR A 326 7.53 43.15 -14.84
CA TYR A 326 8.60 42.41 -14.21
C TYR A 326 9.21 41.31 -15.09
N VAL A 327 8.56 41.00 -16.22
CA VAL A 327 9.03 39.96 -17.14
C VAL A 327 10.22 40.49 -17.96
N LYS A 328 11.36 39.83 -17.82
CA LYS A 328 12.59 40.14 -18.57
C LYS A 328 12.76 39.29 -19.83
N ASP A 329 12.20 38.06 -19.83
CA ASP A 329 12.31 37.14 -20.96
C ASP A 329 11.56 37.65 -22.18
N PRO A 330 12.25 37.86 -23.33
CA PRO A 330 11.62 38.36 -24.54
C PRO A 330 10.60 37.38 -25.12
N ASN A 331 10.75 36.05 -24.95
CA ASN A 331 9.80 35.07 -25.48
C ASN A 331 8.46 35.16 -24.73
N VAL A 332 8.52 35.24 -23.38
CA VAL A 332 7.31 35.41 -22.55
C VAL A 332 6.61 36.75 -22.88
N ARG A 333 7.40 37.81 -23.14
CA ARG A 333 6.82 39.10 -23.58
C ARG A 333 6.15 38.98 -24.94
N GLU A 334 6.82 38.35 -25.92
CA GLU A 334 6.29 38.14 -27.27
C GLU A 334 4.98 37.35 -27.24
N PHE A 335 4.91 36.30 -26.41
CA PHE A 335 3.67 35.56 -26.18
C PHE A 335 2.50 36.49 -25.78
N TRP A 336 2.68 37.35 -24.77
CA TRP A 336 1.63 38.21 -24.26
C TRP A 336 1.33 39.42 -25.16
N GLU A 337 2.33 40.00 -25.81
CA GLU A 337 2.22 41.21 -26.62
C GLU A 337 1.78 40.91 -28.06
N LYS A 338 2.12 39.76 -28.62
CA LYS A 338 1.86 39.42 -30.02
C LYS A 338 0.96 38.18 -30.17
N GLU A 339 1.32 37.03 -29.61
CA GLU A 339 0.60 35.78 -29.86
C GLU A 339 -0.80 35.80 -29.22
N MET A 340 -0.91 36.23 -27.96
CA MET A 340 -2.17 36.29 -27.24
C MET A 340 -3.18 37.22 -27.93
N PRO A 341 -2.86 38.46 -28.30
CA PRO A 341 -3.80 39.32 -29.03
C PRO A 341 -4.19 38.81 -30.41
N GLN A 342 -3.29 38.14 -31.13
CA GLN A 342 -3.62 37.48 -32.39
C GLN A 342 -4.58 36.32 -32.19
N SER A 343 -4.34 35.49 -31.19
CA SER A 343 -5.22 34.36 -30.82
C SER A 343 -6.60 34.80 -30.35
N GLN A 344 -6.70 35.94 -29.64
CA GLN A 344 -7.95 36.53 -29.18
C GLN A 344 -8.91 36.94 -30.34
N ARG A 345 -8.36 37.14 -31.56
CA ARG A 345 -9.17 37.43 -32.74
C ARG A 345 -9.86 36.21 -33.34
N SER A 346 -9.49 35.03 -32.95
CA SER A 346 -10.15 33.78 -33.36
C SER A 346 -11.37 33.50 -32.46
N ASN A 347 -12.49 33.08 -33.06
CA ASN A 347 -13.71 32.73 -32.31
C ASN A 347 -13.52 31.57 -31.33
N GLU A 348 -12.49 30.73 -31.54
CA GLU A 348 -12.19 29.55 -30.72
C GLU A 348 -11.38 29.89 -29.44
N PHE A 349 -10.77 31.09 -29.38
CA PHE A 349 -9.88 31.43 -28.28
C PHE A 349 -10.60 31.52 -26.93
N GLY A 350 -11.81 32.06 -26.92
CA GLY A 350 -12.65 32.15 -25.72
C GLY A 350 -12.91 30.79 -25.09
N ASP A 351 -13.15 29.78 -25.92
CA ASP A 351 -13.40 28.41 -25.49
C ASP A 351 -12.12 27.76 -24.91
N VAL A 352 -10.98 27.99 -25.57
CA VAL A 352 -9.67 27.47 -25.10
C VAL A 352 -9.30 28.08 -23.76
N VAL A 353 -9.45 29.37 -23.57
CA VAL A 353 -9.17 30.04 -22.29
C VAL A 353 -10.14 29.56 -21.20
N SER A 354 -11.43 29.49 -21.54
CA SER A 354 -12.45 28.99 -20.61
C SER A 354 -12.14 27.57 -20.16
N TRP A 355 -11.79 26.70 -21.11
CA TRP A 355 -11.38 25.34 -20.83
C TRP A 355 -10.08 25.27 -20.00
N PHE A 356 -9.04 26.05 -20.33
CA PHE A 356 -7.81 26.18 -19.58
C PHE A 356 -8.09 26.59 -18.13
N VAL A 357 -8.83 27.66 -17.93
CA VAL A 357 -9.16 28.20 -16.61
C VAL A 357 -10.04 27.27 -15.79
N SER A 358 -10.86 26.44 -16.43
CA SER A 358 -11.72 25.46 -15.74
C SER A 358 -10.95 24.47 -14.88
N LYS A 359 -9.70 24.14 -15.26
CA LYS A 359 -8.85 23.23 -14.50
C LYS A 359 -8.41 23.79 -13.14
N PHE A 360 -8.47 25.10 -12.97
CA PHE A 360 -8.18 25.75 -11.69
C PHE A 360 -9.40 25.87 -10.77
N GLY A 361 -10.60 25.61 -11.31
CA GLY A 361 -11.86 25.80 -10.59
C GLY A 361 -11.94 25.01 -9.29
N ALA A 362 -11.50 23.76 -9.29
CA ALA A 362 -11.50 22.89 -8.12
C ALA A 362 -10.62 23.45 -6.96
N PHE A 363 -9.52 24.12 -7.29
CA PHE A 363 -8.60 24.72 -6.31
C PHE A 363 -9.08 26.06 -5.80
N LEU A 364 -9.69 26.87 -6.66
CA LEU A 364 -10.20 28.19 -6.33
C LEU A 364 -11.47 28.15 -5.50
N SER A 365 -12.36 27.19 -5.77
CA SER A 365 -13.64 27.06 -5.09
C SER A 365 -13.52 26.41 -3.71
N ASN A 366 -12.49 25.57 -3.48
CA ASN A 366 -12.23 24.96 -2.20
C ASN A 366 -11.49 25.94 -1.29
N GLU A 367 -12.12 26.33 -0.19
CA GLU A 367 -11.59 27.31 0.76
C GLU A 367 -10.28 26.88 1.40
N MET A 368 -10.21 25.64 1.87
CA MET A 368 -9.01 25.06 2.48
C MET A 368 -7.83 25.09 1.49
N MET A 369 -8.03 24.60 0.27
CA MET A 369 -6.98 24.61 -0.76
C MET A 369 -6.55 26.02 -1.11
N ARG A 370 -7.50 26.92 -1.31
CA ARG A 370 -7.22 28.32 -1.62
C ARG A 370 -6.37 28.99 -0.53
N ASN A 371 -6.66 28.73 0.76
CA ASN A 371 -5.93 29.30 1.87
C ASN A 371 -4.52 28.71 2.02
N ILE A 372 -4.27 27.48 1.54
CA ILE A 372 -2.95 26.86 1.53
C ILE A 372 -2.12 27.33 0.34
N ILE A 373 -2.62 27.10 -0.91
CA ILE A 373 -1.83 27.36 -2.13
C ILE A 373 -1.90 28.82 -2.61
N GLY A 374 -2.73 29.62 -1.98
CA GLY A 374 -2.91 31.04 -2.32
C GLY A 374 -2.01 32.00 -1.56
N GLN A 375 -1.26 31.55 -0.58
CA GLN A 375 -0.28 32.36 0.13
C GLN A 375 0.99 32.53 -0.74
N THR A 376 1.51 33.76 -0.83
CA THR A 376 2.69 34.08 -1.66
C THR A 376 3.99 33.50 -1.12
N LYS A 377 4.02 33.21 0.18
CA LYS A 377 5.17 32.56 0.86
C LYS A 377 4.71 31.27 1.49
N SER A 378 5.54 30.24 1.39
CA SER A 378 5.35 28.98 2.12
C SER A 378 5.57 29.22 3.61
N ALA A 379 4.89 28.44 4.45
CA ALA A 379 4.99 28.52 5.90
C ALA A 379 6.36 28.07 6.45
N PHE A 380 7.03 27.22 5.69
CA PHE A 380 8.35 26.67 6.01
C PHE A 380 9.11 26.34 4.70
N ASP A 381 10.43 26.33 4.81
CA ASP A 381 11.34 25.97 3.74
C ASP A 381 11.73 24.49 3.87
N LEU A 382 11.44 23.68 2.84
CA LEU A 382 11.75 22.24 2.85
C LEU A 382 13.26 21.97 2.83
N ARG A 383 14.06 22.85 2.23
CA ARG A 383 15.50 22.73 2.27
C ARG A 383 16.03 22.96 3.69
N ASP A 384 15.54 23.98 4.39
CA ASP A 384 15.87 24.23 5.78
C ASP A 384 15.48 23.05 6.69
N ILE A 385 14.31 22.45 6.43
CA ILE A 385 13.85 21.23 7.13
C ILE A 385 14.85 20.09 6.95
N MET A 386 15.29 19.87 5.71
CA MET A 386 16.22 18.79 5.38
C MET A 386 17.61 19.03 6.00
N ASP A 387 18.16 20.24 5.85
CA ASP A 387 19.52 20.59 6.27
C ASP A 387 19.66 20.67 7.79
N ASN A 388 18.57 21.04 8.50
CA ASN A 388 18.52 21.12 9.97
C ASN A 388 17.89 19.89 10.64
N LYS A 389 17.73 18.77 9.94
CA LYS A 389 17.21 17.50 10.46
C LYS A 389 15.86 17.64 11.19
N LYS A 390 14.98 18.54 10.75
CA LYS A 390 13.66 18.74 11.36
C LYS A 390 12.74 17.57 11.05
N ILE A 391 11.63 17.49 11.73
CA ILE A 391 10.59 16.48 11.60
C ILE A 391 9.36 17.14 10.99
N LEU A 392 8.95 16.70 9.79
CA LEU A 392 7.73 17.18 9.16
C LEU A 392 6.70 16.06 9.08
N LEU A 393 5.61 16.20 9.80
CA LEU A 393 4.48 15.27 9.77
C LEU A 393 3.36 15.87 8.94
N VAL A 394 3.07 15.26 7.79
CA VAL A 394 2.06 15.72 6.83
C VAL A 394 0.82 14.84 6.93
N ASN A 395 -0.17 15.31 7.68
CA ASN A 395 -1.45 14.65 7.84
C ASN A 395 -2.42 15.09 6.73
N LEU A 396 -2.58 14.28 5.71
CA LEU A 396 -3.47 14.59 4.58
C LEU A 396 -4.89 14.03 4.73
N SER A 397 -5.17 13.27 5.75
CA SER A 397 -6.47 12.67 6.15
C SER A 397 -7.59 12.78 5.10
N LYS A 398 -7.65 11.84 4.16
CA LYS A 398 -8.60 11.83 3.03
C LYS A 398 -10.06 12.07 3.46
N GLY A 399 -10.43 11.59 4.65
CA GLY A 399 -11.78 11.76 5.20
C GLY A 399 -12.14 13.21 5.53
N ARG A 400 -11.14 14.03 5.91
CA ARG A 400 -11.34 15.45 6.28
C ARG A 400 -10.99 16.39 5.13
N THR A 401 -9.93 16.09 4.40
CA THR A 401 -9.37 16.93 3.33
C THR A 401 -10.07 16.69 1.98
N GLY A 402 -10.64 15.52 1.77
CA GLY A 402 -11.15 15.04 0.48
C GLY A 402 -10.06 14.37 -0.36
N GLU A 403 -10.43 13.38 -1.15
CA GLU A 403 -9.48 12.56 -1.91
C GLU A 403 -8.64 13.35 -2.90
N LEU A 404 -9.28 14.22 -3.69
CA LEU A 404 -8.60 15.04 -4.70
C LEU A 404 -7.58 15.99 -4.07
N ASN A 405 -7.98 16.67 -2.98
CA ASN A 405 -7.12 17.62 -2.29
C ASN A 405 -5.94 16.93 -1.61
N SER A 406 -6.18 15.76 -0.99
CA SER A 406 -5.14 14.93 -0.37
C SER A 406 -4.10 14.50 -1.42
N LYS A 407 -4.55 13.99 -2.58
CA LYS A 407 -3.65 13.62 -3.68
C LYS A 407 -2.82 14.81 -4.17
N LEU A 408 -3.46 15.94 -4.35
CA LEU A 408 -2.80 17.15 -4.83
C LEU A 408 -1.73 17.64 -3.86
N LEU A 409 -2.08 17.80 -2.58
CA LEU A 409 -1.12 18.24 -1.54
C LEU A 409 0.04 17.26 -1.39
N GLY A 410 -0.24 15.94 -1.45
CA GLY A 410 0.82 14.94 -1.39
C GLY A 410 1.77 15.01 -2.59
N MET A 411 1.27 15.18 -3.81
CA MET A 411 2.10 15.41 -5.01
C MET A 411 2.93 16.69 -4.87
N MET A 412 2.34 17.77 -4.32
CA MET A 412 3.06 19.03 -4.06
C MET A 412 4.23 18.82 -3.10
N PHE A 413 4.02 18.07 -1.99
CA PHE A 413 5.11 17.78 -1.05
C PHE A 413 6.22 16.98 -1.70
N VAL A 414 5.90 15.91 -2.43
CA VAL A 414 6.90 15.07 -3.11
C VAL A 414 7.71 15.90 -4.12
N MET A 415 7.04 16.69 -4.96
CA MET A 415 7.67 17.59 -5.93
C MET A 415 8.58 18.62 -5.25
N LYS A 416 8.09 19.27 -4.20
CA LYS A 416 8.86 20.29 -3.47
C LYS A 416 10.06 19.69 -2.72
N PHE A 417 9.96 18.45 -2.19
CA PHE A 417 11.11 17.73 -1.62
C PHE A 417 12.14 17.40 -2.69
N GLN A 418 11.71 17.04 -3.90
CA GLN A 418 12.63 16.85 -5.02
C GLN A 418 13.36 18.14 -5.37
N ALA A 419 12.65 19.26 -5.52
CA ALA A 419 13.25 20.55 -5.79
C ALA A 419 14.25 20.95 -4.68
N ALA A 420 13.85 20.81 -3.41
CA ALA A 420 14.71 21.07 -2.26
C ALA A 420 15.97 20.17 -2.23
N ALA A 421 15.83 18.89 -2.58
CA ALA A 421 16.97 17.99 -2.71
C ALA A 421 17.92 18.43 -3.83
N MET A 422 17.39 18.69 -5.02
CA MET A 422 18.21 19.13 -6.18
C MET A 422 18.93 20.46 -5.92
N SER A 423 18.33 21.38 -5.16
CA SER A 423 18.95 22.65 -4.78
C SER A 423 20.23 22.46 -3.94
N ARG A 424 20.42 21.27 -3.32
CA ARG A 424 21.66 20.90 -2.61
C ARG A 424 22.86 20.67 -3.52
N SER A 425 22.70 20.82 -4.83
CA SER A 425 23.82 20.77 -5.81
C SER A 425 24.91 21.79 -5.49
N ASN A 426 24.59 22.88 -4.78
CA ASN A 426 25.52 23.90 -4.33
C ASN A 426 26.35 23.52 -3.09
N VAL A 427 26.08 22.37 -2.47
CA VAL A 427 26.78 21.83 -1.29
C VAL A 427 27.56 20.59 -1.71
N PRO A 428 28.86 20.43 -1.30
CA PRO A 428 29.61 19.21 -1.56
C PRO A 428 28.89 17.97 -1.02
N GLU A 429 28.93 16.85 -1.75
CA GLU A 429 28.17 15.63 -1.39
C GLU A 429 28.43 15.16 0.04
N LYS A 430 29.68 15.24 0.51
CA LYS A 430 30.07 14.79 1.86
C LYS A 430 29.53 15.67 2.99
N GLU A 431 29.10 16.88 2.69
CA GLU A 431 28.56 17.83 3.67
C GLU A 431 27.02 17.83 3.68
N ARG A 432 26.41 17.11 2.74
CA ARG A 432 24.96 16.99 2.68
C ARG A 432 24.43 16.14 3.82
N VAL A 433 23.42 16.62 4.48
CA VAL A 433 22.77 15.95 5.60
C VAL A 433 21.79 14.90 5.08
N ASP A 434 21.83 13.68 5.64
CA ASP A 434 20.87 12.64 5.33
C ASP A 434 19.48 13.03 5.84
N PHE A 435 18.49 12.86 4.98
CA PHE A 435 17.10 13.12 5.29
C PHE A 435 16.21 12.01 4.72
N ALA A 436 15.22 11.55 5.49
CA ALA A 436 14.32 10.49 5.07
C ALA A 436 12.95 11.04 4.68
N LEU A 437 12.43 10.61 3.54
CA LEU A 437 11.06 10.91 3.10
C LEU A 437 10.25 9.62 3.10
N TYR A 438 9.37 9.49 4.08
CA TYR A 438 8.40 8.41 4.18
C TYR A 438 7.12 8.80 3.44
N VAL A 439 6.68 7.95 2.53
CA VAL A 439 5.45 8.16 1.76
C VAL A 439 4.62 6.89 1.81
N ASP A 440 3.57 6.90 2.63
CA ASP A 440 2.62 5.80 2.65
C ASP A 440 1.61 5.96 1.50
N GLU A 441 1.14 4.85 0.92
CA GLU A 441 0.25 4.81 -0.25
C GLU A 441 0.76 5.69 -1.41
N PHE A 442 2.07 5.58 -1.72
CA PHE A 442 2.76 6.52 -2.61
C PHE A 442 2.23 6.56 -4.05
N GLN A 443 1.49 5.54 -4.51
CA GLN A 443 0.82 5.56 -5.81
C GLN A 443 -0.16 6.74 -5.97
N ASN A 444 -0.64 7.29 -4.84
CA ASN A 444 -1.50 8.46 -4.87
C ASN A 444 -0.74 9.76 -5.20
N PHE A 445 0.58 9.79 -4.96
CA PHE A 445 1.42 10.97 -4.98
C PHE A 445 2.51 10.93 -6.06
N SER A 446 2.76 9.75 -6.64
CA SER A 446 3.77 9.58 -7.69
C SER A 446 3.30 10.19 -9.01
N THR A 447 4.10 11.08 -9.57
CA THR A 447 4.01 11.60 -10.95
C THR A 447 4.99 10.82 -11.83
N ASP A 448 4.95 11.00 -13.14
CA ASP A 448 5.86 10.30 -14.06
C ASP A 448 7.34 10.67 -13.80
N SER A 449 7.59 11.89 -13.30
CA SER A 449 8.91 12.32 -12.81
C SER A 449 9.43 11.59 -11.58
N PHE A 450 8.57 10.83 -10.87
CA PHE A 450 8.98 10.08 -9.69
C PHE A 450 10.06 9.02 -10.00
N ALA A 451 10.05 8.47 -11.20
CA ALA A 451 11.11 7.56 -11.65
C ALA A 451 12.49 8.24 -11.64
N THR A 452 12.55 9.52 -11.99
CA THR A 452 13.79 10.33 -11.94
C THR A 452 14.23 10.56 -10.49
N ILE A 453 13.30 10.86 -9.57
CA ILE A 453 13.64 11.01 -8.15
C ILE A 453 14.33 9.75 -7.62
N LEU A 454 13.76 8.57 -7.88
CA LEU A 454 14.32 7.28 -7.44
C LEU A 454 15.75 7.04 -7.94
N SER A 455 16.12 7.60 -9.10
CA SER A 455 17.46 7.43 -9.64
C SER A 455 18.46 8.47 -9.11
N GLU A 456 18.03 9.67 -8.75
CA GLU A 456 18.89 10.82 -8.48
C GLU A 456 18.94 11.26 -7.02
N ALA A 457 17.87 11.06 -6.24
CA ALA A 457 17.73 11.57 -4.87
C ALA A 457 18.86 11.12 -3.92
N ARG A 458 19.44 9.95 -4.18
CA ARG A 458 20.61 9.44 -3.45
C ARG A 458 21.78 10.43 -3.45
N LYS A 459 22.08 11.05 -4.59
CA LYS A 459 23.18 12.02 -4.72
C LYS A 459 23.01 13.24 -3.82
N PHE A 460 21.76 13.54 -3.50
CA PHE A 460 21.37 14.68 -2.66
C PHE A 460 21.06 14.29 -1.21
N HIS A 461 21.38 13.06 -0.79
CA HIS A 461 21.13 12.53 0.53
C HIS A 461 19.65 12.59 0.94
N LEU A 462 18.74 12.41 -0.01
CA LEU A 462 17.31 12.22 0.23
C LEU A 462 16.98 10.72 0.12
N ASN A 463 16.66 10.09 1.25
CA ASN A 463 16.34 8.67 1.33
C ASN A 463 14.82 8.49 1.21
N LEU A 464 14.36 7.75 0.21
CA LEU A 464 12.94 7.48 0.02
C LEU A 464 12.56 6.16 0.68
N ILE A 465 11.55 6.19 1.54
CA ILE A 465 10.90 5.02 2.11
C ILE A 465 9.45 5.05 1.66
N VAL A 466 9.12 4.27 0.65
CA VAL A 466 7.81 4.30 0.01
C VAL A 466 7.05 3.01 0.22
N ALA A 467 5.75 3.11 0.43
CA ALA A 467 4.89 1.95 0.62
C ALA A 467 3.61 2.03 -0.20
N ASN A 468 3.13 0.86 -0.66
CA ASN A 468 1.82 0.72 -1.30
C ASN A 468 1.19 -0.65 -1.02
N GLN A 469 -0.08 -0.81 -1.43
CA GLN A 469 -0.79 -2.06 -1.20
C GLN A 469 -0.55 -3.09 -2.31
N PHE A 470 -0.49 -2.64 -3.57
CA PHE A 470 -0.35 -3.50 -4.75
C PHE A 470 0.61 -2.86 -5.75
N THR A 471 1.51 -3.63 -6.31
CA THR A 471 2.44 -3.17 -7.37
C THR A 471 1.70 -2.74 -8.63
N THR A 472 0.55 -3.35 -8.91
CA THR A 472 -0.32 -3.03 -10.06
C THR A 472 -0.97 -1.65 -10.00
N GLN A 473 -0.91 -0.96 -8.85
CA GLN A 473 -1.35 0.44 -8.71
C GLN A 473 -0.34 1.44 -9.31
N LEU A 474 0.89 0.99 -9.55
CA LEU A 474 1.94 1.79 -10.14
C LEU A 474 1.90 1.70 -11.67
N THR A 475 2.22 2.79 -12.35
CA THR A 475 2.49 2.73 -13.79
C THR A 475 3.69 1.83 -14.06
N GLU A 476 3.81 1.29 -15.27
CA GLU A 476 4.90 0.38 -15.62
C GLU A 476 6.27 1.05 -15.43
N GLU A 477 6.41 2.31 -15.84
CA GLU A 477 7.63 3.09 -15.68
C GLU A 477 8.04 3.27 -14.22
N ILE A 478 7.09 3.61 -13.35
CA ILE A 478 7.37 3.77 -11.91
C ILE A 478 7.71 2.43 -11.28
N ARG A 479 7.00 1.36 -11.64
CA ARG A 479 7.27 0.01 -11.14
C ARG A 479 8.68 -0.46 -11.51
N ASP A 480 9.07 -0.27 -12.76
CA ASP A 480 10.41 -0.64 -13.24
C ASP A 480 11.50 0.22 -12.58
N ALA A 481 11.24 1.52 -12.37
CA ALA A 481 12.14 2.38 -11.62
C ALA A 481 12.30 1.96 -10.16
N VAL A 482 11.21 1.52 -9.50
CA VAL A 482 11.23 0.99 -8.14
C VAL A 482 12.13 -0.24 -8.05
N PHE A 483 11.90 -1.26 -8.89
CA PHE A 483 12.68 -2.48 -8.84
C PHE A 483 14.12 -2.32 -9.36
N GLY A 484 14.39 -1.31 -10.19
CA GLY A 484 15.71 -1.02 -10.74
C GLY A 484 16.61 -0.19 -9.81
N ASN A 485 16.04 0.72 -9.01
CA ASN A 485 16.83 1.69 -8.23
C ASN A 485 16.76 1.45 -6.70
N ILE A 486 15.76 0.73 -6.20
CA ILE A 486 15.60 0.52 -4.76
C ILE A 486 16.49 -0.62 -4.26
N GLY A 487 17.26 -0.35 -3.23
CA GLY A 487 18.18 -1.30 -2.63
C GLY A 487 17.55 -2.26 -1.65
N THR A 488 16.47 -1.85 -0.96
CA THR A 488 15.79 -2.68 0.05
C THR A 488 14.32 -2.82 -0.30
N VAL A 489 13.88 -4.06 -0.52
CA VAL A 489 12.46 -4.40 -0.76
C VAL A 489 11.95 -5.29 0.36
N VAL A 490 10.87 -4.88 0.99
CA VAL A 490 10.18 -5.57 2.07
C VAL A 490 8.78 -5.95 1.61
N SER A 491 8.54 -7.23 1.41
CA SER A 491 7.22 -7.76 1.02
C SER A 491 6.51 -8.35 2.21
N PHE A 492 5.41 -7.78 2.60
CA PHE A 492 4.38 -8.38 3.43
C PHE A 492 3.54 -9.34 2.57
N ARG A 493 2.47 -9.91 3.16
CA ARG A 493 1.53 -10.73 2.38
C ARG A 493 0.94 -9.92 1.23
N ILE A 494 1.02 -10.47 0.02
CA ILE A 494 0.56 -9.83 -1.22
C ILE A 494 -0.76 -10.41 -1.73
N GLY A 495 -1.34 -9.75 -2.73
CA GLY A 495 -2.48 -10.26 -3.48
C GLY A 495 -2.05 -11.09 -4.70
N GLN A 496 -2.99 -11.85 -5.27
CA GLN A 496 -2.74 -12.71 -6.43
C GLN A 496 -2.16 -11.94 -7.63
N ASN A 497 -2.58 -10.69 -7.83
CA ASN A 497 -2.17 -9.87 -8.97
C ASN A 497 -0.70 -9.44 -8.93
N ASP A 498 -0.06 -9.50 -7.74
CA ASP A 498 1.33 -9.09 -7.56
C ASP A 498 2.32 -10.25 -7.66
N VAL A 499 1.81 -11.49 -7.71
CA VAL A 499 2.63 -12.71 -7.69
C VAL A 499 3.66 -12.71 -8.80
N ASP A 500 3.26 -12.38 -10.03
CA ASP A 500 4.16 -12.49 -11.20
C ASP A 500 5.35 -11.52 -11.12
N SER A 501 5.15 -10.31 -10.60
CA SER A 501 6.20 -9.30 -10.48
C SER A 501 7.11 -9.57 -9.29
N LEU A 502 6.54 -9.88 -8.12
CA LEU A 502 7.30 -10.03 -6.88
C LEU A 502 7.97 -11.40 -6.75
N SER A 503 7.35 -12.49 -7.22
CA SER A 503 7.99 -13.81 -7.18
C SER A 503 9.29 -13.84 -7.99
N ARG A 504 9.34 -13.18 -9.16
CA ARG A 504 10.58 -13.06 -9.95
C ARG A 504 11.70 -12.36 -9.18
N TYR A 505 11.34 -11.38 -8.34
CA TYR A 505 12.28 -10.61 -7.54
C TYR A 505 12.85 -11.42 -6.35
N PHE A 506 12.04 -12.33 -5.77
CA PHE A 506 12.40 -13.12 -4.60
C PHE A 506 12.83 -14.57 -4.91
N GLN A 507 12.77 -14.99 -6.18
CA GLN A 507 13.32 -16.29 -6.60
C GLN A 507 14.85 -16.33 -6.41
N PRO A 508 15.45 -17.55 -6.23
CA PRO A 508 14.78 -18.87 -6.15
C PRO A 508 14.32 -19.25 -4.73
N HIS A 509 14.45 -18.36 -3.74
CA HIS A 509 14.21 -18.71 -2.34
C HIS A 509 12.74 -18.72 -1.96
N PHE A 510 11.93 -17.84 -2.56
CA PHE A 510 10.48 -17.75 -2.33
C PHE A 510 9.75 -17.81 -3.65
N ASP A 511 8.65 -18.54 -3.67
CA ASP A 511 7.71 -18.61 -4.79
C ASP A 511 6.45 -17.75 -4.54
N GLY A 512 5.50 -17.76 -5.49
CA GLY A 512 4.28 -16.99 -5.36
C GLY A 512 3.40 -17.45 -4.20
N ASP A 513 3.34 -18.75 -3.95
CA ASP A 513 2.55 -19.34 -2.87
C ASP A 513 3.11 -18.95 -1.49
N ASP A 514 4.43 -18.86 -1.35
CA ASP A 514 5.08 -18.38 -0.13
C ASP A 514 4.67 -16.93 0.18
N LEU A 515 4.66 -16.06 -0.84
CA LEU A 515 4.33 -14.63 -0.70
C LEU A 515 2.85 -14.39 -0.38
N LEU A 516 1.95 -15.24 -0.87
CA LEU A 516 0.51 -15.18 -0.60
C LEU A 516 0.16 -15.58 0.85
N ARG A 517 1.04 -16.33 1.52
CA ARG A 517 0.78 -16.94 2.82
C ARG A 517 1.60 -16.36 3.96
N ILE A 518 2.30 -15.25 3.73
CA ILE A 518 3.07 -14.58 4.78
C ILE A 518 2.11 -14.18 5.93
N PRO A 519 2.39 -14.58 7.18
CA PRO A 519 1.61 -14.17 8.35
C PRO A 519 1.67 -12.67 8.59
N ASN A 520 0.73 -12.13 9.35
CA ASN A 520 0.78 -10.72 9.77
C ASN A 520 2.06 -10.45 10.56
N ALA A 521 2.62 -9.26 10.44
CA ALA A 521 3.89 -8.84 11.04
C ALA A 521 5.10 -9.69 10.62
N ASN A 522 4.99 -10.46 9.53
CA ASN A 522 6.10 -11.17 8.91
C ASN A 522 6.29 -10.67 7.48
N THR A 523 7.51 -10.81 6.98
CA THR A 523 7.90 -10.29 5.67
C THR A 523 8.93 -11.19 5.00
N VAL A 524 9.04 -11.05 3.69
CA VAL A 524 10.20 -11.48 2.91
C VAL A 524 10.99 -10.24 2.53
N VAL A 525 12.28 -10.25 2.79
CA VAL A 525 13.17 -9.10 2.62
C VAL A 525 14.32 -9.45 1.68
N ARG A 526 14.63 -8.52 0.79
CA ARG A 526 15.89 -8.45 0.08
C ARG A 526 16.48 -7.07 0.32
N THR A 527 17.65 -7.00 0.94
CA THR A 527 18.29 -5.76 1.35
C THR A 527 19.72 -5.68 0.86
N LEU A 528 20.37 -4.57 1.11
CA LEU A 528 21.79 -4.40 0.88
C LEU A 528 22.57 -4.62 2.17
N VAL A 529 23.77 -5.16 2.05
CA VAL A 529 24.78 -5.20 3.12
C VAL A 529 26.09 -4.71 2.51
N HIS A 530 26.56 -3.55 2.94
CA HIS A 530 27.74 -2.87 2.38
C HIS A 530 27.65 -2.66 0.86
N GLY A 531 26.49 -2.28 0.37
CA GLY A 531 26.23 -2.03 -1.05
C GLY A 531 26.00 -3.28 -1.90
N VAL A 532 26.08 -4.49 -1.32
CA VAL A 532 25.86 -5.77 -2.01
C VAL A 532 24.47 -6.31 -1.72
N PRO A 533 23.65 -6.64 -2.74
CA PRO A 533 22.33 -7.23 -2.54
C PRO A 533 22.42 -8.59 -1.86
N THR A 534 21.60 -8.80 -0.84
CA THR A 534 21.46 -10.10 -0.17
C THR A 534 20.60 -11.07 -0.98
N GLN A 535 20.71 -12.36 -0.67
CA GLN A 535 19.66 -13.29 -1.05
C GLN A 535 18.39 -12.98 -0.25
N PRO A 536 17.18 -13.22 -0.80
CA PRO A 536 15.95 -13.05 -0.07
C PRO A 536 15.86 -13.95 1.17
N PHE A 537 15.37 -13.41 2.28
CA PHE A 537 15.18 -14.12 3.53
C PHE A 537 13.90 -13.66 4.26
N SER A 538 13.43 -14.47 5.22
CA SER A 538 12.25 -14.14 6.02
C SER A 538 12.61 -13.26 7.21
N MET A 539 11.70 -12.33 7.58
CA MET A 539 11.88 -11.45 8.73
C MET A 539 10.55 -11.25 9.46
N ALA A 540 10.55 -11.32 10.77
CA ALA A 540 9.48 -10.83 11.63
C ALA A 540 9.74 -9.35 11.93
N THR A 541 8.73 -8.50 11.72
CA THR A 541 8.82 -7.06 12.02
C THR A 541 8.70 -6.80 13.52
N LEU A 542 9.10 -5.61 13.94
CA LEU A 542 8.96 -5.20 15.34
C LEU A 542 7.48 -4.96 15.68
N PRO A 543 7.06 -5.28 16.92
CA PRO A 543 5.77 -4.82 17.43
C PRO A 543 5.71 -3.28 17.45
N PRO A 544 4.53 -2.66 17.62
CA PRO A 544 4.43 -1.22 17.79
C PRO A 544 5.35 -0.73 18.90
N LEU A 545 6.23 0.21 18.60
CA LEU A 545 7.15 0.83 19.54
C LEU A 545 6.55 2.12 20.11
N GLY A 546 6.96 2.51 21.33
CA GLY A 546 6.58 3.76 21.98
C GLY A 546 5.16 3.75 22.58
N ASN A 547 4.92 4.70 23.46
CA ASN A 547 3.63 4.91 24.14
C ASN A 547 3.05 6.26 23.70
N PRO A 548 1.89 6.31 23.04
CA PRO A 548 1.25 7.53 22.59
C PRO A 548 0.82 8.42 23.78
N ASN A 549 1.14 9.71 23.72
CA ASN A 549 0.67 10.74 24.65
C ASN A 549 -0.20 11.76 23.90
N SER A 550 -1.51 11.72 24.11
CA SER A 550 -2.46 12.61 23.43
C SER A 550 -2.32 14.09 23.83
N GLU A 551 -1.97 14.38 25.08
CA GLU A 551 -1.76 15.76 25.56
C GLU A 551 -0.55 16.39 24.87
N LEU A 552 0.52 15.64 24.71
CA LEU A 552 1.70 16.08 23.95
C LEU A 552 1.34 16.35 22.49
N ALA A 553 0.59 15.47 21.86
CA ALA A 553 0.17 15.65 20.46
C ALA A 553 -0.63 16.96 20.30
N ASP A 554 -1.58 17.24 21.20
CA ASP A 554 -2.40 18.46 21.12
C ASP A 554 -1.58 19.71 21.40
N ALA A 555 -0.64 19.67 22.34
CA ALA A 555 0.29 20.77 22.58
C ALA A 555 1.18 21.06 21.37
N LEU A 556 1.70 20.01 20.70
CA LEU A 556 2.53 20.15 19.50
C LEU A 556 1.73 20.63 18.28
N LYS A 557 0.47 20.25 18.14
CA LYS A 557 -0.43 20.81 17.11
C LYS A 557 -0.56 22.32 17.29
N GLN A 558 -0.82 22.77 18.53
CA GLN A 558 -0.94 24.20 18.86
C GLN A 558 0.38 24.96 18.64
N LEU A 559 1.51 24.38 19.08
CA LEU A 559 2.83 24.99 18.88
C LEU A 559 3.14 25.13 17.39
N SER A 560 2.90 24.10 16.60
CA SER A 560 3.13 24.11 15.16
C SER A 560 2.22 25.12 14.45
N ALA A 561 0.94 25.19 14.81
CA ALA A 561 -0.01 26.19 14.30
C ALA A 561 0.42 27.62 14.64
N ALA A 562 0.89 27.87 15.87
CA ALA A 562 1.35 29.19 16.28
C ALA A 562 2.66 29.62 15.60
N LYS A 563 3.57 28.67 15.33
CA LYS A 563 4.90 28.93 14.74
C LYS A 563 4.84 29.09 13.21
N TYR A 564 4.03 28.28 12.53
CA TYR A 564 4.02 28.16 11.08
C TYR A 564 2.68 28.56 10.44
N GLY A 565 1.58 28.53 11.18
CA GLY A 565 0.27 28.92 10.67
C GLY A 565 0.07 30.44 10.71
N ARG A 566 -0.85 30.94 9.87
CA ARG A 566 -1.26 32.34 9.86
C ARG A 566 -2.76 32.44 10.14
N PRO A 567 -3.23 33.41 10.92
CA PRO A 567 -4.68 33.56 11.17
C PRO A 567 -5.48 33.62 9.86
N ARG A 568 -6.51 32.79 9.75
CA ARG A 568 -7.36 32.66 8.57
C ARG A 568 -7.83 33.99 7.99
N ALA A 569 -8.33 34.89 8.86
CA ALA A 569 -8.85 36.18 8.43
C ALA A 569 -7.79 37.05 7.73
N VAL A 570 -6.51 36.93 8.15
CA VAL A 570 -5.39 37.64 7.53
C VAL A 570 -5.09 37.05 6.15
N VAL A 571 -5.05 35.72 6.06
CA VAL A 571 -4.77 34.99 4.81
C VAL A 571 -5.87 35.27 3.77
N GLU A 572 -7.13 35.13 4.16
CA GLU A 572 -8.26 35.39 3.27
C GLU A 572 -8.29 36.85 2.77
N LYS A 573 -8.07 37.81 3.66
CA LYS A 573 -8.00 39.22 3.28
C LYS A 573 -6.91 39.48 2.25
N GLU A 574 -5.72 38.89 2.45
CA GLU A 574 -4.60 39.01 1.50
C GLU A 574 -4.93 38.39 0.13
N ILE A 575 -5.45 37.15 0.14
CA ILE A 575 -5.84 36.44 -1.07
C ILE A 575 -6.93 37.19 -1.82
N PHE A 576 -8.02 37.59 -1.15
CA PHE A 576 -9.12 38.27 -1.79
C PHE A 576 -8.72 39.64 -2.33
N SER A 577 -7.94 40.43 -1.60
CA SER A 577 -7.44 41.72 -2.09
C SER A 577 -6.59 41.59 -3.37
N ARG A 578 -5.83 40.47 -3.47
CA ARG A 578 -5.04 40.17 -4.66
C ARG A 578 -5.90 39.65 -5.82
N LEU A 579 -6.96 38.90 -5.54
CA LEU A 579 -7.85 38.33 -6.53
C LEU A 579 -8.94 39.34 -6.99
N GLU A 580 -9.26 40.36 -6.21
CA GLU A 580 -10.20 41.40 -6.60
C GLU A 580 -9.76 42.07 -7.90
N THR A 581 -10.65 42.06 -8.89
CA THR A 581 -10.48 42.84 -10.11
C THR A 581 -11.06 44.24 -9.85
N LYS A 582 -10.20 45.26 -9.74
CA LYS A 582 -10.68 46.66 -9.68
C LYS A 582 -11.38 46.92 -10.99
N ALA A 583 -12.69 46.93 -10.97
CA ALA A 583 -13.50 47.38 -12.13
C ALA A 583 -13.07 48.81 -12.44
N THR A 584 -12.39 48.99 -13.53
CA THR A 584 -12.19 50.32 -14.10
C THR A 584 -13.58 50.81 -14.49
N PRO A 585 -14.10 51.91 -13.91
CA PRO A 585 -15.37 52.44 -14.38
C PRO A 585 -15.24 52.70 -15.87
N PRO A 586 -16.24 52.36 -16.69
CA PRO A 586 -16.19 52.67 -18.10
C PRO A 586 -15.94 54.18 -18.24
N PRO A 587 -15.11 54.64 -19.19
CA PRO A 587 -14.91 56.05 -19.40
C PRO A 587 -16.29 56.66 -19.60
N MET A 588 -16.70 57.58 -18.71
CA MET A 588 -17.90 58.39 -18.91
C MET A 588 -17.63 59.24 -20.16
N THR A 589 -18.02 58.75 -21.31
CA THR A 589 -18.18 59.56 -22.48
C THR A 589 -19.35 60.48 -22.16
N ASN A 590 -19.02 61.72 -21.81
CA ASN A 590 -19.96 62.76 -21.60
C ASN A 590 -20.55 63.07 -22.99
N PRO A 591 -21.83 62.77 -23.29
CA PRO A 591 -22.40 63.05 -24.64
C PRO A 591 -22.66 64.53 -24.90
N PHE A 592 -22.23 65.39 -23.98
CA PHE A 592 -22.54 66.89 -24.09
C PHE A 592 -21.29 67.74 -24.27
N ALA A 593 -20.16 67.25 -24.67
CA ALA A 593 -18.98 68.06 -24.88
C ALA A 593 -18.59 68.08 -26.39
N ALA A 594 -19.43 68.52 -27.26
CA ALA A 594 -19.05 69.07 -28.58
C ALA A 594 -20.26 69.75 -29.18
N ASN A 595 -20.37 71.03 -29.02
CA ASN A 595 -20.60 72.02 -30.06
C ASN A 595 -21.05 73.35 -29.45
N ASN A 596 -20.10 74.22 -29.26
CA ASN A 596 -20.38 75.69 -29.32
C ASN A 596 -19.76 76.23 -30.58
N GLY A 597 -20.59 76.68 -31.46
CA GLY A 597 -20.18 77.52 -32.61
C GLY A 597 -21.12 77.46 -33.78
N GLY A 598 -22.00 78.53 -33.95
CA GLY A 598 -22.61 78.84 -35.21
C GLY A 598 -24.14 78.90 -35.29
N ASP A 599 -24.61 79.96 -35.29
CA ASP A 599 -25.72 80.90 -35.33
C ASP A 599 -26.98 80.55 -36.22
N PRO A 600 -28.09 81.31 -36.06
CA PRO A 600 -29.45 80.76 -36.18
C PRO A 600 -30.13 81.13 -37.52
N SER A 601 -31.00 80.30 -37.95
CA SER A 601 -32.24 80.69 -38.61
C SER A 601 -32.83 79.55 -39.45
N GLY A 602 -34.10 79.32 -39.29
CA GLY A 602 -34.83 78.41 -40.19
C GLY A 602 -35.88 77.56 -39.53
N ALA A 603 -37.07 78.12 -39.48
CA ALA A 603 -38.30 77.46 -39.01
C ALA A 603 -38.72 76.25 -39.86
N PHE A 604 -39.60 75.47 -39.23
CA PHE A 604 -40.62 74.55 -39.79
C PHE A 604 -40.34 73.02 -39.59
N GLY A 605 -41.34 72.43 -38.96
CA GLY A 605 -41.79 71.08 -39.27
C GLY A 605 -41.53 70.03 -38.22
N VAL A 606 -42.47 69.83 -37.31
CA VAL A 606 -42.59 68.67 -36.47
C VAL A 606 -43.14 67.50 -37.30
N PRO A 607 -42.49 66.32 -37.35
CA PRO A 607 -43.20 65.09 -37.64
C PRO A 607 -43.29 64.25 -36.39
N GLN A 608 -44.51 63.76 -36.15
CA GLN A 608 -44.86 62.81 -35.10
C GLN A 608 -44.05 61.53 -35.18
N ALA A 609 -43.68 61.04 -34.02
CA ALA A 609 -43.04 59.68 -33.82
C ALA A 609 -44.07 58.57 -34.07
N PRO A 610 -43.64 57.45 -34.71
CA PRO A 610 -44.48 56.27 -34.83
C PRO A 610 -44.54 55.50 -33.50
N PRO A 611 -45.64 54.75 -33.25
CA PRO A 611 -45.82 54.05 -31.96
C PRO A 611 -44.83 52.90 -31.75
N GLN A 612 -44.27 52.85 -30.56
CA GLN A 612 -43.38 51.81 -30.12
C GLN A 612 -44.14 50.49 -30.00
N ARG A 613 -43.63 49.43 -30.64
CA ARG A 613 -44.06 48.06 -30.39
C ARG A 613 -43.63 47.65 -29.01
N PRO A 614 -44.44 46.91 -28.25
CA PRO A 614 -44.03 46.37 -26.94
C PRO A 614 -42.93 45.33 -27.14
N ALA A 615 -41.90 45.40 -26.25
CA ALA A 615 -40.80 44.47 -26.18
C ALA A 615 -41.31 43.06 -25.80
N PRO A 616 -40.70 41.99 -26.34
CA PRO A 616 -41.04 40.61 -25.91
C PRO A 616 -40.65 40.39 -24.47
N PRO A 617 -41.41 39.56 -23.71
CA PRO A 617 -41.09 39.27 -22.32
C PRO A 617 -39.79 38.49 -22.23
N THR A 618 -38.89 38.93 -21.36
CA THR A 618 -37.70 38.19 -20.94
C THR A 618 -38.13 36.85 -20.35
N PRO A 619 -37.47 35.73 -20.70
CA PRO A 619 -37.76 34.44 -20.06
C PRO A 619 -37.45 34.53 -18.58
N ALA A 620 -38.41 34.13 -17.75
CA ALA A 620 -38.25 34.04 -16.31
C ALA A 620 -37.06 33.11 -15.95
N SER A 621 -36.24 33.58 -15.03
CA SER A 621 -35.13 32.79 -14.50
C SER A 621 -35.66 31.50 -13.86
N PHE A 622 -34.97 30.39 -14.04
CA PHE A 622 -35.25 29.08 -13.37
C PHE A 622 -35.48 29.25 -11.86
N LEU A 623 -34.84 30.24 -11.26
CA LEU A 623 -34.96 30.56 -9.84
C LEU A 623 -36.35 31.12 -9.50
N ASP A 624 -36.92 31.97 -10.40
CA ASP A 624 -38.25 32.59 -10.23
C ASP A 624 -39.35 31.51 -10.35
N GLU A 625 -39.19 30.58 -11.26
CA GLU A 625 -40.10 29.45 -11.42
C GLU A 625 -40.09 28.49 -10.24
N TRP A 626 -38.87 28.25 -9.65
CA TRP A 626 -38.70 27.41 -8.47
C TRP A 626 -39.31 28.06 -7.21
N VAL A 627 -39.12 29.36 -7.01
CA VAL A 627 -39.69 30.14 -5.90
C VAL A 627 -41.21 30.21 -6.00
N ALA A 628 -41.76 30.31 -7.20
CA ALA A 628 -43.22 30.33 -7.44
C ALA A 628 -43.86 28.97 -7.12
N LYS A 629 -43.16 27.86 -7.41
CA LYS A 629 -43.63 26.49 -7.07
C LYS A 629 -43.65 26.22 -5.56
N GLN A 630 -42.80 26.87 -4.78
CA GLN A 630 -42.79 26.67 -3.30
C GLN A 630 -43.91 27.47 -2.59
N LYS A 631 -44.48 28.49 -3.19
CA LYS A 631 -45.53 29.34 -2.58
C LYS A 631 -46.97 28.77 -2.71
N THR A 632 -47.14 27.67 -3.44
CA THR A 632 -48.47 27.09 -3.72
C THR A 632 -48.82 25.80 -3.00
N SER A 633 -48.06 25.39 -2.00
CA SER A 633 -48.36 24.21 -1.18
C SER A 633 -48.96 24.65 0.17
N PRO A 634 -50.16 24.26 0.53
CA PRO A 634 -50.77 24.64 1.81
C PRO A 634 -50.19 23.83 2.97
N VAL A 635 -49.83 24.56 4.01
CA VAL A 635 -49.46 24.05 5.34
C VAL A 635 -50.67 23.38 5.97
N ASN A 636 -50.56 22.13 6.41
CA ASN A 636 -51.38 21.63 7.47
C ASN A 636 -50.61 20.83 8.52
N SER A 637 -50.89 21.21 9.73
CA SER A 637 -50.29 20.93 11.02
C SER A 637 -50.30 19.50 11.47
N ALA A 638 -49.29 19.17 12.28
CA ALA A 638 -49.10 17.97 13.13
C ALA A 638 -50.19 17.81 14.26
N PRO A 639 -50.14 16.84 15.21
CA PRO A 639 -49.39 15.56 15.32
C PRO A 639 -50.24 14.39 15.84
N ALA A 640 -49.77 13.15 15.84
CA ALA A 640 -49.79 12.18 16.95
C ALA A 640 -49.59 10.71 16.56
N SER A 641 -48.67 10.07 17.31
CA SER A 641 -48.71 8.67 17.81
C SER A 641 -48.79 7.45 16.88
N MET A 642 -47.78 6.57 17.03
CA MET A 642 -47.75 5.14 16.69
C MET A 642 -48.93 4.33 17.27
N PRO A 643 -49.29 3.14 16.79
CA PRO A 643 -48.47 1.94 16.89
C PRO A 643 -48.57 0.88 15.76
N VAL A 644 -47.53 0.05 15.75
CA VAL A 644 -47.36 -1.38 15.39
C VAL A 644 -48.60 -2.18 14.88
N SER A 645 -48.45 -2.87 13.73
CA SER A 645 -48.44 -4.33 13.57
C SER A 645 -48.71 -4.81 12.12
N MET A 646 -47.87 -5.76 11.73
CA MET A 646 -48.07 -7.06 11.05
C MET A 646 -48.95 -7.19 9.80
N SER A 647 -48.35 -7.91 8.89
CA SER A 647 -48.82 -9.05 8.07
C SER A 647 -49.03 -8.82 6.57
N THR A 648 -48.22 -9.60 5.86
CA THR A 648 -48.34 -10.14 4.49
C THR A 648 -49.71 -10.81 4.23
N PRO A 649 -50.08 -11.37 3.01
CA PRO A 649 -49.34 -11.57 1.75
C PRO A 649 -50.23 -11.56 0.45
N ILE A 650 -49.59 -11.91 -0.70
CA ILE A 650 -50.10 -12.66 -1.90
C ILE A 650 -50.94 -11.86 -2.94
N THR A 651 -50.73 -11.85 -4.26
CA THR A 651 -50.50 -12.81 -5.36
C THR A 651 -50.51 -12.12 -6.73
N GLN A 652 -49.72 -12.66 -7.65
CA GLN A 652 -49.94 -13.00 -9.07
C GLN A 652 -50.46 -12.02 -10.13
N GLY A 653 -49.81 -12.15 -11.31
CA GLY A 653 -50.39 -12.07 -12.65
C GLY A 653 -49.48 -11.35 -13.64
N ALA A 654 -48.65 -12.00 -14.37
CA ALA A 654 -48.67 -12.62 -15.72
C ALA A 654 -48.92 -11.62 -16.86
N SER A 655 -47.96 -11.67 -17.78
CA SER A 655 -48.08 -11.90 -19.22
C SER A 655 -47.50 -10.85 -20.18
N GLN A 656 -46.63 -11.39 -21.00
CA GLN A 656 -46.52 -11.34 -22.48
C GLN A 656 -45.62 -10.29 -23.10
N SER A 657 -44.58 -10.92 -23.72
CA SER A 657 -43.84 -10.41 -24.90
C SER A 657 -44.77 -10.32 -26.14
N PRO A 658 -44.37 -9.72 -27.31
CA PRO A 658 -43.38 -10.31 -28.15
C PRO A 658 -42.57 -9.38 -29.11
N VAL A 659 -41.49 -9.96 -29.69
CA VAL A 659 -41.06 -10.09 -31.11
C VAL A 659 -40.32 -8.91 -31.79
N ALA A 660 -39.17 -9.10 -32.25
CA ALA A 660 -38.42 -9.44 -33.50
C ALA A 660 -37.58 -8.24 -33.93
N GLY A 661 -36.43 -8.40 -34.48
CA GLY A 661 -35.82 -9.12 -35.49
C GLY A 661 -34.46 -8.57 -35.90
N VAL A 662 -33.72 -9.49 -36.48
CA VAL A 662 -32.81 -9.45 -37.62
C VAL A 662 -31.31 -9.22 -37.37
N ALA A 663 -30.57 -10.34 -37.59
CA ALA A 663 -29.14 -10.40 -37.93
C ALA A 663 -28.96 -10.16 -39.46
N PRO A 664 -27.75 -10.06 -40.01
CA PRO A 664 -26.98 -11.20 -40.48
C PRO A 664 -25.46 -11.10 -40.26
N ASP A 665 -24.80 -12.22 -40.03
CA ASP A 665 -24.10 -13.18 -40.97
C ASP A 665 -22.69 -12.77 -41.40
N ASN A 666 -21.70 -13.62 -41.11
CA ASN A 666 -20.83 -14.44 -41.94
C ASN A 666 -19.57 -14.90 -41.17
N SER A 667 -19.42 -16.15 -40.83
CA SER A 667 -18.90 -17.36 -41.51
C SER A 667 -17.38 -17.39 -41.74
N PHE A 668 -16.73 -18.45 -41.21
CA PHE A 668 -15.95 -19.54 -41.82
C PHE A 668 -15.22 -20.32 -40.72
N ALA A 669 -15.65 -21.54 -40.42
CA ALA A 669 -15.14 -22.86 -40.82
C ALA A 669 -13.73 -23.18 -40.31
N SER A 670 -13.52 -24.25 -39.56
CA SER A 670 -13.61 -25.68 -39.82
C SER A 670 -13.24 -26.53 -38.58
N SER A 671 -13.99 -27.60 -38.37
CA SER A 671 -13.76 -28.74 -37.44
C SER A 671 -12.82 -29.78 -38.12
N PRO A 672 -12.58 -31.03 -37.58
CA PRO A 672 -13.26 -31.78 -36.52
C PRO A 672 -12.32 -32.67 -35.62
N GLY A 673 -12.91 -33.32 -34.61
CA GLY A 673 -12.31 -34.50 -33.97
C GLY A 673 -12.99 -34.94 -32.67
N GLN A 674 -13.82 -35.93 -32.78
CA GLN A 674 -14.67 -36.62 -31.82
C GLN A 674 -13.94 -37.25 -30.63
N ALA A 675 -14.59 -37.30 -29.43
CA ALA A 675 -15.12 -38.56 -28.89
C ALA A 675 -15.94 -38.29 -27.58
N ALA A 676 -17.05 -39.03 -27.52
CA ALA A 676 -18.10 -38.99 -26.51
C ALA A 676 -17.74 -39.72 -25.21
N SER A 677 -18.35 -39.31 -24.07
CA SER A 677 -19.12 -40.21 -23.19
C SER A 677 -19.71 -39.45 -21.95
N GLY A 678 -21.04 -39.49 -21.83
CA GLY A 678 -21.74 -40.03 -20.68
C GLY A 678 -22.02 -39.07 -19.53
N ASN A 679 -23.14 -38.32 -19.59
CA ASN A 679 -23.81 -37.71 -18.43
C ASN A 679 -24.63 -38.74 -17.67
N MET A 680 -24.49 -38.79 -16.33
CA MET A 680 -25.54 -39.20 -15.41
C MET A 680 -25.72 -38.15 -14.30
N PRO A 681 -26.93 -37.86 -13.85
CA PRO A 681 -27.25 -36.76 -12.95
C PRO A 681 -27.08 -37.15 -11.48
N VAL A 682 -26.54 -36.20 -10.68
CA VAL A 682 -26.46 -36.30 -9.21
C VAL A 682 -27.60 -35.45 -8.62
N PRO A 683 -28.33 -35.94 -7.58
CA PRO A 683 -29.43 -35.22 -6.94
C PRO A 683 -28.94 -34.13 -6.01
N PRO A 684 -29.77 -33.11 -5.71
CA PRO A 684 -29.36 -31.96 -4.91
C PRO A 684 -29.31 -32.28 -3.42
N VAL A 685 -28.20 -31.88 -2.77
CA VAL A 685 -28.03 -31.89 -1.32
C VAL A 685 -28.53 -30.56 -0.76
N ALA A 686 -29.40 -30.64 0.22
CA ALA A 686 -29.96 -29.51 0.96
C ALA A 686 -28.87 -28.74 1.72
N VAL A 687 -28.85 -27.43 1.52
CA VAL A 687 -28.00 -26.49 2.27
C VAL A 687 -28.72 -26.13 3.56
N ASN A 688 -28.20 -26.55 4.70
CA ASN A 688 -28.58 -26.01 6.01
C ASN A 688 -27.81 -24.70 6.24
N GLU A 689 -28.53 -23.58 6.34
CA GLU A 689 -28.05 -22.32 6.85
C GLU A 689 -27.62 -22.47 8.31
N VAL A 690 -26.32 -22.27 8.54
CA VAL A 690 -25.77 -22.09 9.89
C VAL A 690 -25.51 -20.59 10.07
N ALA A 691 -26.14 -19.99 11.07
CA ALA A 691 -25.97 -18.61 11.51
C ALA A 691 -24.50 -18.28 11.83
N PRO A 692 -24.06 -17.02 11.65
CA PRO A 692 -22.68 -16.63 11.92
C PRO A 692 -22.37 -16.70 13.42
N PRO A 693 -21.20 -17.18 13.83
CA PRO A 693 -20.79 -17.18 15.21
C PRO A 693 -20.52 -15.76 15.70
N THR A 694 -21.10 -15.42 16.84
CA THR A 694 -20.83 -14.24 17.66
C THR A 694 -19.32 -14.10 17.90
N ALA A 695 -18.84 -12.85 17.79
CA ALA A 695 -17.49 -12.44 18.08
C ALA A 695 -17.01 -12.96 19.44
N GLY A 696 -16.20 -14.00 19.42
CA GLY A 696 -15.41 -14.45 20.55
C GLY A 696 -14.16 -13.58 20.65
N ASN A 697 -13.91 -13.03 21.82
CA ASN A 697 -12.71 -12.31 22.21
C ASN A 697 -11.46 -13.04 21.70
N ILE A 698 -10.76 -12.41 20.78
CA ILE A 698 -9.37 -12.77 20.47
C ILE A 698 -8.55 -12.36 21.68
N SER A 699 -8.16 -13.34 22.48
CA SER A 699 -7.15 -13.21 23.50
C SER A 699 -5.92 -12.57 22.84
N SER A 700 -5.60 -11.33 23.24
CA SER A 700 -4.32 -10.70 22.99
C SER A 700 -3.24 -11.70 23.45
N ALA A 701 -2.43 -12.18 22.52
CA ALA A 701 -1.19 -12.84 22.85
C ALA A 701 -0.43 -11.90 23.78
N GLN A 702 -0.21 -12.32 25.03
CA GLN A 702 0.66 -11.63 25.98
C GLN A 702 2.04 -11.60 25.35
N ILE A 703 2.42 -10.44 24.82
CA ILE A 703 3.79 -10.15 24.40
C ILE A 703 4.61 -10.17 25.68
N ASP A 704 5.61 -11.02 25.70
CA ASP A 704 6.49 -11.19 26.86
C ASP A 704 7.20 -9.85 27.12
N GLN A 705 7.03 -9.28 28.30
CA GLN A 705 7.66 -8.01 28.71
C GLN A 705 9.18 -8.03 28.53
N THR A 706 9.79 -9.21 28.62
CA THR A 706 11.20 -9.44 28.32
C THR A 706 11.62 -9.12 26.89
N GLU A 707 10.70 -9.22 25.91
CA GLU A 707 10.99 -8.84 24.52
C GLU A 707 11.07 -7.34 24.32
N ILE A 708 10.20 -6.59 24.99
CA ILE A 708 10.20 -5.12 24.94
C ILE A 708 11.45 -4.55 25.64
N GLU A 709 11.83 -5.13 26.78
CA GLU A 709 13.05 -4.77 27.51
C GLU A 709 14.31 -5.10 26.70
N GLY A 710 14.33 -6.21 25.95
CA GLY A 710 15.42 -6.57 25.07
C GLY A 710 15.65 -5.56 23.94
N VAL A 711 14.58 -5.11 23.29
CA VAL A 711 14.64 -4.10 22.21
C VAL A 711 15.07 -2.73 22.77
N ALA A 712 14.55 -2.34 23.93
CA ALA A 712 14.94 -1.09 24.60
C ALA A 712 16.42 -1.10 25.05
N ALA A 713 16.93 -2.24 25.52
CA ALA A 713 18.34 -2.42 25.89
C ALA A 713 19.28 -2.38 24.66
N GLU A 714 18.84 -2.96 23.54
CA GLU A 714 19.60 -2.97 22.29
C GLU A 714 19.67 -1.58 21.66
N LEU A 715 18.56 -0.84 21.66
CA LEU A 715 18.51 0.59 21.27
C LEU A 715 19.38 1.48 22.18
N LYS A 716 19.40 1.23 23.48
CA LYS A 716 20.31 1.92 24.43
C LYS A 716 21.77 1.67 24.13
N LYS A 717 22.14 0.44 23.78
CA LYS A 717 23.52 0.06 23.45
C LYS A 717 24.03 0.76 22.19
N ASP A 718 23.16 0.95 21.20
CA ASP A 718 23.48 1.63 19.95
C ASP A 718 23.56 3.16 20.14
N LEU A 719 22.70 3.75 20.98
CA LEU A 719 22.80 5.16 21.40
C LEU A 719 24.10 5.45 22.16
N GLY A 720 24.54 4.54 23.01
CA GLY A 720 25.84 4.64 23.71
C GLY A 720 27.04 4.57 22.76
N ARG A 721 26.94 3.83 21.64
CA ARG A 721 27.99 3.74 20.63
C ARG A 721 28.06 4.97 19.73
N ALA A 722 26.92 5.54 19.36
CA ALA A 722 26.84 6.76 18.55
C ALA A 722 27.40 7.99 19.30
N ASN A 723 27.20 8.05 20.62
CA ASN A 723 27.73 9.15 21.44
C ASN A 723 29.23 9.06 21.72
N ASN A 724 29.84 7.87 21.62
CA ASN A 724 31.30 7.72 21.77
C ASN A 724 32.11 8.07 20.52
N ALA A 725 31.46 8.39 19.41
CA ALA A 725 32.12 8.85 18.18
C ALA A 725 32.26 10.37 18.06
N SER A 726 31.70 11.14 18.98
CA SER A 726 31.89 12.58 19.10
C SER A 726 32.35 12.92 20.53
N GLU A 727 33.66 13.02 20.73
CA GLU A 727 34.23 13.56 21.97
C GLU A 727 33.81 15.01 22.18
N GLN A 728 32.86 15.21 23.12
CA GLN A 728 32.91 16.23 24.17
C GLN A 728 31.78 15.93 25.15
N GLN A 729 32.16 15.61 26.37
CA GLN A 729 31.23 15.31 27.47
C GLN A 729 30.33 16.49 27.82
N PRO A 730 29.05 16.19 28.05
CA PRO A 730 28.39 16.67 29.27
C PRO A 730 27.76 15.51 30.05
N SER A 731 27.55 15.78 31.34
CA SER A 731 27.13 14.97 32.48
C SER A 731 26.06 13.93 32.21
N SER A 732 26.27 12.76 32.84
CA SER A 732 25.39 11.60 32.94
C SER A 732 23.97 11.94 33.39
N ASP A 733 22.98 11.78 32.51
CA ASP A 733 21.57 11.68 32.91
C ASP A 733 21.18 10.20 32.79
N GLU A 734 20.71 9.65 33.90
CA GLU A 734 20.30 8.23 34.01
C GLU A 734 18.90 8.05 33.41
N ILE A 735 18.82 7.07 32.53
CA ILE A 735 17.54 6.60 32.02
C ILE A 735 17.03 5.52 32.98
N THR A 736 15.89 5.75 33.62
CA THR A 736 15.24 4.79 34.50
C THR A 736 13.96 4.23 33.86
N ILE A 737 13.75 2.93 34.06
CA ILE A 737 12.50 2.26 33.65
C ILE A 737 11.77 1.89 34.93
N ASP A 738 10.51 2.30 35.06
CA ASP A 738 9.70 1.93 36.22
C ASP A 738 9.06 0.53 36.06
N GLY A 739 8.40 0.08 37.11
CA GLY A 739 7.79 -1.25 37.18
C GLY A 739 6.65 -1.51 36.17
N ASP A 740 6.18 -0.45 35.49
CA ASP A 740 5.12 -0.48 34.49
C ASP A 740 5.67 -0.41 33.04
N GLY A 741 7.00 -0.43 32.86
CA GLY A 741 7.65 -0.43 31.56
C GLY A 741 7.74 0.95 30.88
N ILE A 742 7.55 2.04 31.61
CA ILE A 742 7.65 3.41 31.09
C ILE A 742 9.10 3.89 31.20
N ILE A 743 9.65 4.38 30.11
CA ILE A 743 11.00 4.96 30.05
C ILE A 743 10.92 6.42 30.50
N HIS A 744 11.55 6.73 31.62
CA HIS A 744 11.72 8.11 32.10
C HIS A 744 13.10 8.62 31.68
N LEU A 745 13.10 9.72 30.92
CA LEU A 745 14.28 10.50 30.59
C LEU A 745 14.36 11.66 31.60
N SER A 746 15.31 11.62 32.52
CA SER A 746 15.56 12.70 33.46
C SER A 746 16.60 13.66 32.92
#